data_c37b0cb1f117378ea5f679594bf9998f
#
_entry.id   c37b0cb1f117378ea5f679594bf9998f
#
_cell.length_a   1.000
_cell.length_b   1.000
_cell.length_c   1.000
_cell.angle_alpha   90.00
_cell.angle_beta   90.00
_cell.angle_gamma   90.00
#
_symmetry.space_group_name_H-M   'P 1'
#
loop_
_entity.id
_entity.type
_entity.pdbx_description
1 polymer ?
#
loop_
_entity_poly.entity_id
_entity_poly.type
_entity_poly.pdbx_seq_one_letter_code
_entity_poly.pdbx_strand_id
1 'polypeptide(L)'
;MKAQSIGGIVNIYTAVTNMTPNSVTVTSANGFAVGDRVLLIQMKGATINQTNTASFGQIVALGSAGNFEFTNIASINGNNITFVSNLCKTFSVAGKVQLIRVPVYNQATINAVVTASPWNGTTGGVVAIEATTSLTFNNIIDVSGKGFVGGAVTTGFFACNDPNYASSGASAGKKGEGIALAPINLDGNRAPLANGGGGSNTGNPGAGGGANGGVGGRGGNQFSGSCPANAAFGMGGYAPSYASYRAYLGGGGGGGYKDNGLNATNGSNGGGIVFLVTPTIIGNNQQINASGLNVIGNTDSEGAGGGGAGGCVYLLMQNVNSNLNVNVSGGNGGNIFSTLWSSACHGPGGGGGGGAIVFQQAATPPNVTPIVTGGNPGSILHTGPACAGTTFGAQAGASGMLVYNYTPPAPGTPPNLGPDTLICAGTTLQLMPDSTYASYTWSTGATTSSISISAPGVYWLDVPSGCGLARDSIVVGTIPISVSLGPDVAHCIGDSSTLQATTSFASYQWSTGATTPSISVQNPGQYLLQVTNSQGCTAQDSIVVSLFSSDTSSSTMNLCVGSTYNFYGQVLSAAGTYQTTLSNVNGCDSLVYLSVLMEADTTLLSMTICADSILSFNGLSISNPGAYTVHLTNQNGCDSMVVLSLSEWPLPIVSVSDTFVCAGTCVDVIPSGALNYTWDVAQNPSGSISVCPTQTTVYTVVGTDANGCQSIPVQATVQIDPIPNPNFYVDPDQVEIDNPTITIYNTTIGNLQHLWLVNGTSFENTASSFNYTLPFSEGTYTIQLVSSTDLGCTDSLTLTATVMNNIAVYVPNAFTPDENQYNTVFYPVFSTGFSPINFEFSVFNRWGEEIFYSRNPAAYWDGAMADGTDCPDGTYNYLIRYQESAESEPITVLGFVHLMR
;
A
#
# COMPACT_ATOMS: atom_id res chain seq x y z
N MET A 1 34.22 -17.19 0.56
CA MET A 1 33.99 -15.98 -0.29
C MET A 1 34.80 -14.84 0.32
N LYS A 2 35.48 -13.99 -0.48
CA LYS A 2 36.14 -12.81 0.04
C LYS A 2 35.12 -11.84 0.60
N ALA A 3 35.42 -11.20 1.75
CA ALA A 3 34.60 -10.15 2.30
C ALA A 3 34.48 -9.00 1.29
N GLN A 4 33.27 -8.47 1.10
CA GLN A 4 33.04 -7.37 0.18
C GLN A 4 33.53 -6.06 0.81
N SER A 5 34.37 -5.31 0.08
CA SER A 5 34.84 -3.97 0.49
C SER A 5 33.75 -2.93 0.22
N ILE A 6 33.43 -2.11 1.22
CA ILE A 6 32.41 -1.07 1.11
C ILE A 6 32.93 0.29 1.59
N GLY A 7 32.33 1.37 1.06
CA GLY A 7 32.61 2.77 1.39
C GLY A 7 31.72 3.71 0.60
N GLY A 8 31.72 4.99 0.96
CA GLY A 8 30.88 6.01 0.34
C GLY A 8 29.39 5.90 0.76
N ILE A 9 28.47 6.31 -0.13
CA ILE A 9 27.02 6.19 0.07
C ILE A 9 26.58 4.81 -0.44
N VAL A 10 26.20 3.92 0.46
CA VAL A 10 25.83 2.52 0.15
C VAL A 10 24.33 2.32 -0.04
N ASN A 11 23.51 3.29 0.33
CA ASN A 11 22.05 3.22 0.27
C ASN A 11 21.49 4.02 -0.90
N ILE A 12 20.38 3.57 -1.46
CA ILE A 12 19.56 4.30 -2.44
C ILE A 12 18.29 4.74 -1.74
N TYR A 13 17.88 6.01 -1.95
CA TYR A 13 16.75 6.63 -1.27
C TYR A 13 15.72 7.08 -2.29
N THR A 14 14.44 6.92 -1.97
CA THR A 14 13.34 7.48 -2.75
C THR A 14 12.22 7.93 -1.81
N ALA A 15 11.54 9.03 -2.15
CA ALA A 15 10.41 9.50 -1.36
C ALA A 15 9.14 8.69 -1.70
N VAL A 16 8.35 8.37 -0.69
CA VAL A 16 7.04 7.71 -0.84
C VAL A 16 5.99 8.79 -1.03
N THR A 17 5.18 8.66 -2.08
CA THR A 17 4.10 9.59 -2.45
C THR A 17 2.70 9.04 -2.16
N ASN A 18 2.55 7.72 -2.14
CA ASN A 18 1.33 7.03 -1.74
C ASN A 18 1.67 5.67 -1.13
N MET A 19 0.76 5.09 -0.34
CA MET A 19 1.00 3.80 0.29
C MET A 19 -0.29 3.06 0.65
N THR A 20 -0.20 1.74 0.68
CA THR A 20 -1.20 0.79 1.19
C THR A 20 -0.55 -0.08 2.28
N PRO A 21 -1.27 -0.98 2.93
CA PRO A 21 -0.65 -1.87 3.93
C PRO A 21 0.52 -2.71 3.41
N ASN A 22 0.59 -3.03 2.12
CA ASN A 22 1.64 -3.87 1.53
C ASN A 22 2.35 -3.26 0.33
N SER A 23 2.10 -1.99 -0.02
CA SER A 23 2.75 -1.37 -1.18
C SER A 23 2.98 0.12 -0.99
N VAL A 24 3.91 0.66 -1.77
CA VAL A 24 4.19 2.10 -1.83
C VAL A 24 4.33 2.55 -3.28
N THR A 25 3.86 3.77 -3.56
CA THR A 25 4.24 4.51 -4.77
C THR A 25 5.39 5.44 -4.41
N VAL A 26 6.47 5.39 -5.16
CA VAL A 26 7.67 6.20 -4.92
C VAL A 26 7.91 7.22 -6.03
N THR A 27 8.73 8.25 -5.77
CA THR A 27 9.09 9.24 -6.79
C THR A 27 9.92 8.63 -7.92
N SER A 28 10.74 7.61 -7.61
CA SER A 28 11.50 6.83 -8.59
C SER A 28 11.83 5.46 -8.01
N ALA A 29 11.53 4.39 -8.75
CA ALA A 29 11.94 3.02 -8.41
C ALA A 29 13.33 2.65 -8.96
N ASN A 30 14.07 3.59 -9.58
CA ASN A 30 15.40 3.32 -10.13
C ASN A 30 16.37 2.87 -9.04
N GLY A 31 17.08 1.75 -9.30
CA GLY A 31 18.03 1.16 -8.37
C GLY A 31 17.43 0.20 -7.34
N PHE A 32 16.11 -0.04 -7.39
CA PHE A 32 15.42 -1.08 -6.65
C PHE A 32 15.12 -2.28 -7.54
N ALA A 33 15.20 -3.49 -7.00
CA ALA A 33 14.90 -4.74 -7.69
C ALA A 33 14.00 -5.64 -6.82
N VAL A 34 13.30 -6.57 -7.47
CA VAL A 34 12.55 -7.63 -6.77
C VAL A 34 13.50 -8.45 -5.92
N GLY A 35 13.10 -8.74 -4.69
CA GLY A 35 13.92 -9.41 -3.68
C GLY A 35 14.81 -8.49 -2.85
N ASP A 36 14.99 -7.21 -3.23
CA ASP A 36 15.77 -6.27 -2.44
C ASP A 36 15.23 -6.13 -1.01
N ARG A 37 16.14 -6.11 -0.05
CA ARG A 37 15.88 -5.69 1.33
C ARG A 37 15.72 -4.19 1.37
N VAL A 38 14.65 -3.70 1.99
CA VAL A 38 14.36 -2.26 2.09
C VAL A 38 13.98 -1.87 3.52
N LEU A 39 14.26 -0.62 3.84
CA LEU A 39 13.85 0.06 5.06
C LEU A 39 12.85 1.16 4.69
N LEU A 40 11.63 1.05 5.21
CA LEU A 40 10.65 2.14 5.19
C LEU A 40 10.79 2.92 6.49
N ILE A 41 10.88 4.26 6.42
CA ILE A 41 11.03 5.12 7.60
C ILE A 41 10.31 6.44 7.42
N GLN A 42 9.56 6.87 8.44
CA GLN A 42 8.87 8.16 8.47
C GLN A 42 9.65 9.17 9.31
N MET A 43 10.01 10.30 8.72
CA MET A 43 10.91 11.25 9.32
C MET A 43 10.21 12.30 10.19
N LYS A 44 8.98 12.68 9.84
CA LYS A 44 8.18 13.74 10.48
C LYS A 44 6.76 13.25 10.77
N GLY A 45 5.93 14.14 11.36
CA GLY A 45 4.51 13.87 11.61
C GLY A 45 4.13 13.88 13.08
N ALA A 46 5.03 14.35 13.95
CA ALA A 46 4.67 14.66 15.34
C ALA A 46 3.78 15.91 15.39
N THR A 47 2.75 15.85 16.23
CA THR A 47 1.93 17.02 16.57
C THR A 47 2.54 17.78 17.74
N ILE A 48 2.43 19.11 17.70
CA ILE A 48 3.01 20.00 18.70
C ILE A 48 1.98 21.00 19.20
N ASN A 49 2.20 21.51 20.40
CA ASN A 49 1.47 22.67 20.87
C ASN A 49 1.81 23.89 20.01
N GLN A 50 0.79 24.53 19.41
CA GLN A 50 0.96 25.68 18.51
C GLN A 50 0.53 27.02 19.14
N THR A 51 0.17 27.05 20.41
CA THR A 51 -0.14 28.32 21.12
C THR A 51 1.12 29.15 21.24
N ASN A 52 1.02 30.47 20.97
CA ASN A 52 2.16 31.39 21.06
C ASN A 52 2.57 31.70 22.52
N THR A 53 2.97 30.63 23.25
CA THR A 53 3.37 30.62 24.66
C THR A 53 4.66 29.82 24.82
N ALA A 54 5.18 29.76 26.07
CA ALA A 54 6.35 28.95 26.42
C ALA A 54 6.17 27.43 26.10
N SER A 55 4.96 26.97 25.92
CA SER A 55 4.64 25.57 25.53
C SER A 55 4.68 25.33 24.02
N PHE A 56 4.83 26.37 23.19
CA PHE A 56 4.92 26.19 21.74
C PHE A 56 6.00 25.15 21.38
N GLY A 57 5.70 24.26 20.47
CA GLY A 57 6.63 23.22 20.01
C GLY A 57 6.76 22.02 20.92
N GLN A 58 6.17 22.05 22.12
CA GLN A 58 6.08 20.86 22.96
C GLN A 58 5.38 19.72 22.19
N ILE A 59 5.99 18.52 22.22
CA ILE A 59 5.46 17.35 21.53
C ILE A 59 4.19 16.89 22.27
N VAL A 60 3.03 16.97 21.58
CA VAL A 60 1.74 16.49 22.09
C VAL A 60 1.58 15.01 21.77
N ALA A 61 1.85 14.64 20.52
CA ALA A 61 1.87 13.25 20.09
C ALA A 61 2.96 13.02 19.05
N LEU A 62 3.56 11.83 19.08
CA LEU A 62 4.58 11.46 18.10
C LEU A 62 3.95 11.06 16.75
N GLY A 63 2.66 10.74 16.71
CA GLY A 63 2.04 10.19 15.51
C GLY A 63 2.84 9.00 14.97
N SER A 64 3.09 8.96 13.68
CA SER A 64 3.97 7.96 13.06
C SER A 64 5.42 8.45 12.87
N ALA A 65 5.82 9.62 13.38
CA ALA A 65 7.19 10.10 13.28
C ALA A 65 8.18 9.12 13.92
N GLY A 66 9.25 8.80 13.22
CA GLY A 66 10.27 7.84 13.66
C GLY A 66 9.87 6.37 13.51
N ASN A 67 8.65 6.03 13.07
CA ASN A 67 8.31 4.66 12.73
C ASN A 67 9.20 4.18 11.60
N PHE A 68 9.71 2.97 11.72
CA PHE A 68 10.49 2.32 10.69
C PHE A 68 10.20 0.82 10.64
N GLU A 69 10.38 0.22 9.46
CA GLU A 69 10.19 -1.20 9.24
C GLU A 69 11.08 -1.71 8.12
N PHE A 70 11.66 -2.89 8.33
CA PHE A 70 12.43 -3.61 7.33
C PHE A 70 11.54 -4.64 6.64
N THR A 71 11.52 -4.65 5.31
CA THR A 71 10.77 -5.62 4.50
C THR A 71 11.53 -5.96 3.23
N ASN A 72 10.99 -6.83 2.37
CA ASN A 72 11.55 -7.16 1.07
C ASN A 72 10.57 -6.81 -0.05
N ILE A 73 11.10 -6.52 -1.23
CA ILE A 73 10.29 -6.20 -2.40
C ILE A 73 9.79 -7.49 -3.04
N ALA A 74 8.47 -7.63 -3.16
CA ALA A 74 7.83 -8.75 -3.87
C ALA A 74 7.68 -8.48 -5.37
N SER A 75 7.31 -7.25 -5.75
CA SER A 75 7.16 -6.87 -7.17
C SER A 75 7.35 -5.37 -7.36
N ILE A 76 7.68 -4.97 -8.59
CA ILE A 76 7.82 -3.57 -9.02
C ILE A 76 7.04 -3.40 -10.33
N ASN A 77 6.11 -2.43 -10.35
CA ASN A 77 5.38 -2.03 -11.55
C ASN A 77 5.45 -0.50 -11.70
N GLY A 78 6.31 -0.02 -12.62
CA GLY A 78 6.65 1.40 -12.71
C GLY A 78 7.21 1.91 -11.39
N ASN A 79 6.57 2.92 -10.81
CA ASN A 79 6.95 3.45 -9.50
C ASN A 79 6.18 2.82 -8.31
N ASN A 80 5.35 1.80 -8.55
CA ASN A 80 4.67 1.06 -7.50
C ASN A 80 5.51 -0.15 -7.08
N ILE A 81 5.83 -0.22 -5.80
CA ILE A 81 6.63 -1.29 -5.17
C ILE A 81 5.73 -2.03 -4.18
N THR A 82 5.55 -3.33 -4.38
CA THR A 82 4.79 -4.20 -3.48
C THR A 82 5.74 -4.98 -2.58
N PHE A 83 5.41 -5.11 -1.32
CA PHE A 83 6.20 -5.83 -0.33
C PHE A 83 5.71 -7.28 -0.16
N VAL A 84 6.58 -8.15 0.35
CA VAL A 84 6.28 -9.58 0.60
C VAL A 84 5.24 -9.79 1.71
N SER A 85 5.00 -8.79 2.57
CA SER A 85 4.03 -8.85 3.67
C SER A 85 3.46 -7.46 3.94
N ASN A 86 2.32 -7.42 4.64
CA ASN A 86 1.79 -6.16 5.16
C ASN A 86 2.77 -5.54 6.16
N LEU A 87 2.80 -4.21 6.17
CA LEU A 87 3.57 -3.44 7.14
C LEU A 87 2.92 -3.53 8.53
N CYS A 88 3.74 -3.69 9.56
CA CYS A 88 3.33 -3.74 10.96
C CYS A 88 3.10 -2.35 11.57
N LYS A 89 3.90 -1.39 11.13
CA LYS A 89 3.81 -0.02 11.61
C LYS A 89 2.89 0.79 10.72
N THR A 90 2.22 1.75 11.32
CA THR A 90 1.46 2.75 10.57
C THR A 90 2.40 3.85 10.08
N PHE A 91 2.15 4.33 8.87
CA PHE A 91 2.90 5.42 8.25
C PHE A 91 1.92 6.40 7.59
N SER A 92 2.33 7.65 7.47
CA SER A 92 1.59 8.71 6.76
C SER A 92 2.53 9.45 5.82
N VAL A 93 2.21 9.49 4.53
CA VAL A 93 3.04 10.17 3.52
C VAL A 93 3.24 11.66 3.81
N ALA A 94 2.29 12.33 4.46
CA ALA A 94 2.42 13.70 4.91
C ALA A 94 3.62 13.87 5.86
N GLY A 95 3.97 12.84 6.62
CA GLY A 95 5.10 12.80 7.54
C GLY A 95 6.47 12.55 6.90
N LYS A 96 6.60 12.70 5.59
CA LYS A 96 7.87 12.50 4.85
C LYS A 96 8.41 11.09 5.04
N VAL A 97 7.75 10.13 4.40
CA VAL A 97 8.18 8.73 4.37
C VAL A 97 9.20 8.54 3.24
N GLN A 98 10.30 7.86 3.53
CA GLN A 98 11.27 7.44 2.52
C GLN A 98 11.43 5.92 2.51
N LEU A 99 11.64 5.36 1.33
CA LEU A 99 12.05 3.98 1.11
C LEU A 99 13.54 3.96 0.81
N ILE A 100 14.27 3.09 1.51
CA ILE A 100 15.74 3.00 1.44
C ILE A 100 16.12 1.57 1.09
N ARG A 101 16.87 1.38 0.01
CA ARG A 101 17.45 0.08 -0.32
C ARG A 101 18.56 -0.24 0.66
N VAL A 102 18.44 -1.40 1.31
CA VAL A 102 19.43 -1.90 2.29
C VAL A 102 20.31 -2.94 1.61
N PRO A 103 21.60 -2.67 1.40
CA PRO A 103 22.50 -3.67 0.86
C PRO A 103 22.68 -4.82 1.87
N VAL A 104 22.54 -6.05 1.38
CA VAL A 104 22.73 -7.29 2.17
C VAL A 104 24.01 -7.98 1.69
N TYR A 105 24.92 -8.19 2.60
CA TYR A 105 26.20 -8.84 2.36
C TYR A 105 26.28 -10.17 3.14
N ASN A 106 27.06 -11.12 2.68
CA ASN A 106 27.44 -12.25 3.53
C ASN A 106 28.46 -11.79 4.59
N GLN A 107 29.56 -11.21 4.13
CA GLN A 107 30.59 -10.54 4.96
C GLN A 107 30.96 -9.23 4.29
N ALA A 108 31.02 -8.15 5.06
CA ALA A 108 31.43 -6.85 4.54
C ALA A 108 32.59 -6.27 5.36
N THR A 109 33.47 -5.50 4.68
CA THR A 109 34.56 -4.76 5.31
C THR A 109 34.47 -3.30 4.90
N ILE A 110 34.36 -2.40 5.86
CA ILE A 110 34.37 -0.97 5.67
C ILE A 110 35.82 -0.50 5.49
N ASN A 111 36.26 -0.34 4.25
CA ASN A 111 37.65 0.08 3.93
C ASN A 111 37.79 1.57 3.62
N ALA A 112 36.66 2.24 3.33
CA ALA A 112 36.59 3.69 3.20
C ALA A 112 35.41 4.20 4.03
N VAL A 113 35.38 5.51 4.34
CA VAL A 113 34.29 6.11 5.13
C VAL A 113 32.95 5.78 4.48
N VAL A 114 32.04 5.16 5.23
CA VAL A 114 30.63 4.98 4.85
C VAL A 114 29.84 6.17 5.37
N THR A 115 28.98 6.75 4.52
CA THR A 115 28.17 7.91 4.87
C THR A 115 26.79 7.86 4.23
N ALA A 116 25.90 8.78 4.62
CA ALA A 116 24.59 9.01 4.04
C ALA A 116 24.57 10.25 3.15
N SER A 117 23.63 10.31 2.19
CA SER A 117 23.19 11.58 1.61
C SER A 117 22.66 12.47 2.74
N PRO A 118 22.97 13.78 2.77
CA PRO A 118 22.37 14.67 3.75
C PRO A 118 20.84 14.67 3.64
N TRP A 119 20.15 14.88 4.75
CA TRP A 119 18.72 15.12 4.75
C TRP A 119 18.37 16.37 3.90
N ASN A 120 17.48 16.24 2.93
CA ASN A 120 17.11 17.29 1.99
C ASN A 120 15.67 17.81 2.18
N GLY A 121 15.01 17.43 3.29
CA GLY A 121 13.60 17.74 3.56
C GLY A 121 12.63 16.62 3.18
N THR A 122 13.07 15.61 2.41
CA THR A 122 12.26 14.48 1.97
C THR A 122 12.95 13.12 2.08
N THR A 123 14.25 13.05 1.78
CA THR A 123 15.05 11.81 1.80
C THR A 123 16.46 12.09 2.32
N GLY A 124 17.18 11.03 2.69
CA GLY A 124 18.56 11.08 3.18
C GLY A 124 18.66 10.94 4.70
N GLY A 125 19.85 11.17 5.23
CA GLY A 125 20.16 11.13 6.67
C GLY A 125 20.32 9.74 7.27
N VAL A 126 20.23 8.65 6.53
CA VAL A 126 20.18 7.29 7.06
C VAL A 126 21.21 6.39 6.39
N VAL A 127 21.99 5.67 7.16
CA VAL A 127 22.78 4.49 6.73
C VAL A 127 22.09 3.24 7.26
N ALA A 128 21.82 2.28 6.40
CA ALA A 128 21.30 0.96 6.77
C ALA A 128 22.09 -0.14 6.06
N ILE A 129 22.68 -1.05 6.81
CA ILE A 129 23.53 -2.14 6.30
C ILE A 129 23.11 -3.45 6.99
N GLU A 130 22.96 -4.53 6.21
CA GLU A 130 22.78 -5.87 6.71
C GLU A 130 23.92 -6.77 6.26
N ALA A 131 24.49 -7.56 7.20
CA ALA A 131 25.47 -8.59 6.89
C ALA A 131 25.07 -9.90 7.60
N THR A 132 24.94 -10.99 6.84
CA THR A 132 24.42 -12.26 7.38
C THR A 132 25.42 -13.00 8.28
N THR A 133 26.72 -12.66 8.20
CA THR A 133 27.77 -13.29 9.01
C THR A 133 28.52 -12.26 9.86
N SER A 134 29.15 -11.24 9.24
CA SER A 134 29.95 -10.27 9.97
C SER A 134 30.17 -8.95 9.21
N LEU A 135 30.36 -7.88 9.99
CA LEU A 135 30.74 -6.56 9.50
C LEU A 135 32.07 -6.14 10.18
N THR A 136 33.11 -5.92 9.39
CA THR A 136 34.45 -5.53 9.85
C THR A 136 34.69 -4.07 9.57
N PHE A 137 35.19 -3.34 10.56
CA PHE A 137 35.55 -1.93 10.46
C PHE A 137 37.05 -1.78 10.27
N ASN A 138 37.52 -1.35 9.10
CA ASN A 138 38.84 -0.82 8.85
C ASN A 138 38.82 0.70 8.68
N ASN A 139 37.62 1.27 8.60
CA ASN A 139 37.33 2.69 8.54
C ASN A 139 36.00 2.97 9.26
N ILE A 140 35.61 4.25 9.35
CA ILE A 140 34.44 4.69 10.12
C ILE A 140 33.14 4.69 9.31
N ILE A 141 32.02 4.69 10.03
CA ILE A 141 30.73 5.16 9.51
C ILE A 141 30.54 6.58 10.05
N ASP A 142 30.32 7.56 9.16
CA ASP A 142 30.14 8.97 9.54
C ASP A 142 28.88 9.56 8.91
N VAL A 143 27.88 9.77 9.76
CA VAL A 143 26.63 10.47 9.45
C VAL A 143 26.47 11.73 10.31
N SER A 144 27.58 12.31 10.80
CA SER A 144 27.56 13.57 11.53
C SER A 144 26.98 14.70 10.67
N GLY A 145 26.08 15.49 11.23
CA GLY A 145 25.43 16.59 10.51
C GLY A 145 24.54 16.17 9.33
N LYS A 146 24.22 14.89 9.17
CA LYS A 146 23.33 14.39 8.10
C LYS A 146 21.84 14.40 8.49
N GLY A 147 21.52 14.83 9.72
CA GLY A 147 20.17 14.90 10.25
C GLY A 147 19.42 16.19 9.85
N PHE A 148 18.48 16.59 10.68
CA PHE A 148 17.64 17.76 10.44
C PHE A 148 18.45 19.04 10.33
N VAL A 149 18.00 19.92 9.44
CA VAL A 149 18.73 21.15 9.07
C VAL A 149 18.62 22.20 10.17
N GLY A 150 19.72 22.88 10.46
CA GLY A 150 19.76 24.02 11.37
C GLY A 150 18.97 25.22 10.83
N GLY A 151 18.44 26.03 11.75
CA GLY A 151 17.70 27.24 11.43
C GLY A 151 18.62 28.29 10.78
N ALA A 152 18.11 28.98 9.77
CA ALA A 152 18.84 30.06 9.12
C ALA A 152 18.83 31.36 9.95
N VAL A 153 19.89 32.14 9.81
CA VAL A 153 19.95 33.55 10.28
C VAL A 153 18.90 34.36 9.54
N THR A 154 18.28 35.28 10.27
CA THR A 154 17.42 36.33 9.69
C THR A 154 17.90 37.72 10.10
N THR A 155 17.49 38.72 9.32
CA THR A 155 17.82 40.15 9.56
C THR A 155 16.56 40.94 9.80
N GLY A 156 16.56 41.81 10.80
CA GLY A 156 15.40 42.65 11.08
C GLY A 156 15.77 43.87 11.94
N PHE A 157 14.89 44.35 12.77
CA PHE A 157 15.08 45.53 13.61
C PHE A 157 15.34 45.13 15.07
N PHE A 158 16.05 46.00 15.81
CA PHE A 158 16.29 45.80 17.22
C PHE A 158 15.05 46.13 18.07
N ALA A 159 14.72 45.25 18.99
CA ALA A 159 13.72 45.48 20.02
C ALA A 159 14.01 44.57 21.21
N CYS A 160 13.83 45.07 22.43
CA CYS A 160 13.90 44.26 23.64
C CYS A 160 12.61 43.53 23.92
N ASN A 161 12.70 42.37 24.60
CA ASN A 161 11.57 41.62 25.17
C ASN A 161 10.47 41.30 24.17
N ASP A 162 10.81 40.83 22.95
CA ASP A 162 9.82 40.28 22.05
C ASP A 162 9.02 39.15 22.76
N PRO A 163 7.69 39.32 22.97
CA PRO A 163 6.89 38.36 23.70
C PRO A 163 6.63 37.08 22.89
N ASN A 164 6.89 37.08 21.58
CA ASN A 164 6.50 35.98 20.72
C ASN A 164 7.38 34.75 20.89
N TYR A 165 6.77 33.61 20.93
CA TYR A 165 7.39 32.28 20.90
C TYR A 165 7.44 31.70 19.49
N ALA A 166 6.52 32.12 18.61
CA ALA A 166 6.46 31.73 17.22
C ALA A 166 5.98 32.87 16.33
N SER A 167 6.57 33.04 15.17
CA SER A 167 6.22 34.06 14.17
C SER A 167 6.66 33.60 12.78
N SER A 168 6.32 34.38 11.75
CA SER A 168 6.68 34.13 10.34
C SER A 168 8.17 34.27 10.02
N GLY A 169 9.03 34.51 11.01
CA GLY A 169 10.48 34.52 10.84
C GLY A 169 11.05 35.74 10.13
N ALA A 170 10.25 36.76 9.79
CA ALA A 170 10.77 38.01 9.19
C ALA A 170 11.51 38.89 10.19
N SER A 171 11.27 38.70 11.51
CA SER A 171 11.83 39.51 12.59
C SER A 171 12.49 38.67 13.69
N ALA A 172 12.82 37.43 13.40
CA ALA A 172 13.46 36.50 14.35
C ALA A 172 14.20 35.38 13.61
N GLY A 173 15.23 34.79 14.22
CA GLY A 173 15.94 33.63 13.69
C GLY A 173 15.02 32.45 13.42
N LYS A 174 15.31 31.69 12.37
CA LYS A 174 14.54 30.50 12.05
C LYS A 174 14.75 29.41 13.09
N LYS A 175 13.68 28.66 13.36
CA LYS A 175 13.76 27.45 14.18
C LYS A 175 14.55 26.38 13.45
N GLY A 176 15.27 25.53 14.20
CA GLY A 176 15.85 24.32 13.66
C GLY A 176 14.76 23.34 13.22
N GLU A 177 15.06 22.57 12.19
CA GLU A 177 14.16 21.53 11.71
C GLU A 177 14.05 20.37 12.74
N GLY A 178 12.87 19.74 12.81
CA GLY A 178 12.61 18.63 13.72
C GLY A 178 11.55 17.68 13.16
N ILE A 179 11.10 16.75 14.02
CA ILE A 179 10.13 15.70 13.69
C ILE A 179 8.72 16.21 13.43
N ALA A 180 8.38 17.44 13.81
CA ALA A 180 7.11 18.06 13.44
C ALA A 180 7.19 18.69 12.05
N LEU A 181 6.06 18.79 11.38
CA LEU A 181 5.92 19.67 10.22
C LEU A 181 5.87 21.11 10.72
N ALA A 182 6.63 22.03 10.09
CA ALA A 182 6.56 23.41 10.44
C ALA A 182 5.17 23.98 10.09
N PRO A 183 4.42 24.54 11.06
CA PRO A 183 3.18 25.22 10.74
C PRO A 183 3.46 26.43 9.82
N ILE A 184 2.55 26.74 8.93
CA ILE A 184 2.68 27.86 8.00
C ILE A 184 2.87 29.17 8.80
N ASN A 185 3.90 29.93 8.47
CA ASN A 185 4.23 31.22 9.11
C ASN A 185 4.58 31.16 10.61
N LEU A 186 4.97 30.01 11.16
CA LEU A 186 5.39 29.86 12.56
C LEU A 186 6.80 29.25 12.71
N ASP A 187 7.64 29.38 11.67
CA ASP A 187 8.98 28.80 11.58
C ASP A 187 10.09 29.69 12.17
N GLY A 188 9.76 30.86 12.69
CA GLY A 188 10.68 31.77 13.37
C GLY A 188 10.43 31.90 14.87
N ASN A 189 11.31 32.62 15.55
CA ASN A 189 11.25 32.97 16.95
C ASN A 189 11.67 31.85 17.93
N ARG A 190 11.68 32.20 19.22
CA ARG A 190 12.45 31.52 20.31
C ARG A 190 12.00 30.12 20.73
N ALA A 191 10.77 29.75 20.53
CA ALA A 191 10.32 28.39 20.88
C ALA A 191 10.78 27.34 19.87
N PRO A 192 11.02 26.11 20.28
CA PRO A 192 11.49 25.04 19.39
C PRO A 192 10.41 24.54 18.44
N LEU A 193 10.80 23.75 17.44
CA LEU A 193 9.90 22.98 16.60
C LEU A 193 10.07 21.48 16.91
N ALA A 194 9.34 20.97 17.88
CA ALA A 194 9.55 19.65 18.46
C ALA A 194 11.03 19.49 18.92
N ASN A 195 11.78 18.56 18.32
CA ASN A 195 13.19 18.37 18.65
C ASN A 195 14.15 19.32 17.93
N GLY A 196 13.70 20.21 17.04
CA GLY A 196 14.52 21.31 16.52
C GLY A 196 14.64 22.45 17.53
N GLY A 197 15.76 23.12 17.60
CA GLY A 197 16.01 24.24 18.51
C GLY A 197 15.25 25.50 18.10
N GLY A 198 14.82 26.32 19.08
CA GLY A 198 14.21 27.62 18.86
C GLY A 198 15.20 28.64 18.31
N GLY A 199 14.73 29.51 17.39
CA GLY A 199 15.57 30.58 16.84
C GLY A 199 15.84 31.68 17.87
N SER A 200 16.82 32.54 17.59
CA SER A 200 17.01 33.82 18.27
C SER A 200 15.87 34.78 17.95
N ASN A 201 15.59 35.77 18.77
CA ASN A 201 14.64 36.84 18.45
C ASN A 201 15.28 38.21 18.49
N THR A 202 14.50 39.28 18.44
CA THR A 202 14.98 40.68 18.56
C THR A 202 15.69 40.89 19.89
N GLY A 203 16.69 41.75 19.94
CA GLY A 203 17.54 41.99 21.14
C GLY A 203 18.72 41.04 21.26
N ASN A 204 19.05 40.31 20.20
CA ASN A 204 20.24 39.50 20.04
C ASN A 204 20.53 38.44 21.15
N PRO A 205 19.49 37.69 21.62
CA PRO A 205 19.73 36.52 22.44
C PRO A 205 20.28 35.38 21.61
N GLY A 206 20.88 34.39 22.24
CA GLY A 206 21.32 33.16 21.58
C GLY A 206 20.14 32.24 21.20
N ALA A 207 20.30 31.50 20.12
CA ALA A 207 19.36 30.46 19.69
C ALA A 207 19.56 29.17 20.50
N GLY A 208 18.49 28.35 20.60
CA GLY A 208 18.51 27.08 21.31
C GLY A 208 19.13 25.95 20.49
N GLY A 209 19.75 24.97 21.15
CA GLY A 209 20.25 23.75 20.54
C GLY A 209 19.13 22.78 20.16
N GLY A 210 19.34 21.93 19.14
CA GLY A 210 18.47 20.82 18.79
C GLY A 210 18.43 19.74 19.89
N ALA A 211 17.46 18.82 19.81
CA ALA A 211 17.29 17.70 20.74
C ALA A 211 17.19 16.36 20.02
N ASN A 212 17.41 15.29 20.76
CA ASN A 212 17.11 13.92 20.33
C ASN A 212 16.99 13.02 21.58
N GLY A 213 17.94 12.15 21.92
CA GLY A 213 17.93 11.40 23.17
C GLY A 213 17.98 12.29 24.42
N GLY A 214 18.65 13.43 24.34
CA GLY A 214 18.68 14.50 25.33
C GLY A 214 18.05 15.79 24.82
N VAL A 215 17.51 16.62 25.71
CA VAL A 215 16.97 17.93 25.37
C VAL A 215 18.08 18.90 24.94
N GLY A 216 17.77 19.83 24.05
CA GLY A 216 18.68 20.90 23.65
C GLY A 216 18.88 21.92 24.76
N GLY A 217 20.06 22.54 24.80
CA GLY A 217 20.35 23.66 25.69
C GLY A 217 19.67 24.94 25.21
N ARG A 218 19.22 25.80 26.13
CA ARG A 218 18.76 27.15 25.76
C ARG A 218 19.92 28.03 25.32
N GLY A 219 19.61 29.02 24.48
CA GLY A 219 20.56 30.10 24.13
C GLY A 219 20.81 31.07 25.27
N GLY A 220 21.81 31.90 25.13
CA GLY A 220 22.16 32.97 26.05
C GLY A 220 21.16 34.12 26.05
N ASN A 221 21.27 34.98 27.07
CA ASN A 221 20.37 36.11 27.29
C ASN A 221 20.50 37.18 26.18
N GLN A 222 19.50 38.04 26.09
CA GLN A 222 19.50 39.17 25.16
C GLN A 222 20.56 40.24 25.52
N PHE A 223 20.81 41.15 24.57
CA PHE A 223 21.81 42.24 24.70
C PHE A 223 21.71 43.01 26.00
N SER A 224 22.81 43.07 26.76
CA SER A 224 22.84 43.67 28.10
C SER A 224 22.96 45.19 28.10
N GLY A 225 23.25 45.81 26.95
CA GLY A 225 23.49 47.28 26.88
C GLY A 225 22.22 48.12 27.05
N SER A 226 21.06 47.61 26.60
CA SER A 226 19.77 48.33 26.66
C SER A 226 18.57 47.47 26.93
N CYS A 227 18.73 46.14 27.02
CA CYS A 227 17.64 45.20 27.30
C CYS A 227 17.72 44.64 28.74
N PRO A 228 16.60 44.40 29.44
CA PRO A 228 16.61 43.71 30.73
C PRO A 228 17.24 42.32 30.60
N ALA A 229 18.13 41.96 31.51
CA ALA A 229 18.68 40.62 31.52
C ALA A 229 17.58 39.60 31.76
N ASN A 230 17.43 38.58 30.90
CA ASN A 230 16.75 37.33 31.21
C ASN A 230 15.45 36.89 30.50
N ALA A 231 14.85 37.66 29.58
CA ALA A 231 13.49 37.29 29.18
C ALA A 231 13.36 36.65 27.76
N ALA A 232 14.36 36.73 26.92
CA ALA A 232 14.13 36.45 25.47
C ALA A 232 15.28 35.65 24.85
N PHE A 233 15.42 34.40 25.23
CA PHE A 233 16.42 33.45 24.66
C PHE A 233 15.75 32.40 23.79
N GLY A 234 16.48 31.86 22.82
CA GLY A 234 16.03 30.68 22.03
C GLY A 234 15.96 29.44 22.93
N MET A 235 14.85 28.77 22.92
CA MET A 235 14.62 27.56 23.74
C MET A 235 15.24 26.34 23.07
N GLY A 236 15.78 25.40 23.85
CA GLY A 236 16.25 24.12 23.36
C GLY A 236 15.10 23.22 22.87
N GLY A 237 15.38 22.34 21.92
CA GLY A 237 14.44 21.35 21.41
C GLY A 237 13.99 20.36 22.49
N TYR A 238 12.81 19.79 22.34
CA TYR A 238 12.26 18.74 23.19
C TYR A 238 12.71 17.36 22.74
N ALA A 239 13.17 16.51 23.68
CA ALA A 239 13.56 15.14 23.36
C ALA A 239 12.34 14.26 23.07
N PRO A 240 12.26 13.57 21.92
CA PRO A 240 11.21 12.61 21.64
C PRO A 240 11.38 11.33 22.45
N SER A 241 10.30 10.62 22.71
CA SER A 241 10.31 9.35 23.45
C SER A 241 10.79 8.20 22.55
N TYR A 242 11.61 7.31 23.13
CA TYR A 242 12.08 6.06 22.49
C TYR A 242 11.35 4.82 23.02
N ALA A 243 10.30 4.97 23.83
CA ALA A 243 9.58 3.85 24.46
C ALA A 243 9.00 2.85 23.45
N SER A 244 8.68 3.29 22.23
CA SER A 244 8.17 2.43 21.14
C SER A 244 9.21 2.09 20.07
N TYR A 245 10.50 2.19 20.40
CA TYR A 245 11.61 1.88 19.49
C TYR A 245 11.52 2.60 18.14
N ARG A 246 11.52 3.93 18.18
CA ARG A 246 11.47 4.81 17.02
C ARG A 246 12.85 5.38 16.72
N ALA A 247 13.15 5.63 15.46
CA ALA A 247 14.41 6.21 15.02
C ALA A 247 14.22 7.65 14.57
N TYR A 248 15.00 8.58 15.13
CA TYR A 248 14.90 9.99 14.81
C TYR A 248 16.24 10.55 14.33
N LEU A 249 16.18 11.42 13.33
CA LEU A 249 17.32 12.32 13.05
C LEU A 249 17.52 13.26 14.22
N GLY A 250 18.77 13.63 14.49
CA GLY A 250 19.06 14.71 15.42
C GLY A 250 18.40 16.01 14.97
N GLY A 251 17.80 16.74 15.91
CA GLY A 251 17.18 18.05 15.66
C GLY A 251 18.22 19.07 15.23
N GLY A 252 17.89 19.94 14.29
CA GLY A 252 18.73 21.09 13.95
C GLY A 252 18.73 22.13 15.07
N GLY A 253 19.84 22.83 15.31
CA GLY A 253 19.88 24.00 16.20
C GLY A 253 19.15 25.19 15.60
N GLY A 254 18.63 26.10 16.41
CA GLY A 254 17.99 27.35 15.96
C GLY A 254 18.98 28.34 15.35
N GLY A 255 18.53 29.17 14.42
CA GLY A 255 19.35 30.22 13.78
C GLY A 255 19.50 31.48 14.65
N GLY A 256 20.63 32.14 14.55
CA GLY A 256 20.85 33.45 15.11
C GLY A 256 19.99 34.54 14.45
N TYR A 257 20.04 35.73 15.01
CA TYR A 257 19.34 36.92 14.52
C TYR A 257 20.32 38.11 14.47
N LYS A 258 20.17 38.98 13.47
CA LYS A 258 20.95 40.19 13.31
C LYS A 258 20.09 41.41 13.03
N ASP A 259 20.46 42.55 13.62
CA ASP A 259 19.72 43.81 13.51
C ASP A 259 20.55 44.96 12.90
N ASN A 260 21.87 44.90 12.94
CA ASN A 260 22.76 45.98 12.55
C ASN A 260 23.69 45.63 11.37
N GLY A 261 23.46 44.48 10.71
CA GLY A 261 24.24 44.06 9.55
C GLY A 261 25.54 43.35 9.84
N LEU A 262 25.89 43.12 11.13
CA LEU A 262 27.05 42.34 11.54
C LEU A 262 26.84 40.86 11.39
N ASN A 263 27.83 40.03 11.69
CA ASN A 263 27.75 38.60 11.46
C ASN A 263 26.99 37.88 12.58
N ALA A 264 25.89 37.19 12.21
CA ALA A 264 25.27 36.16 13.03
C ALA A 264 25.52 34.77 12.45
N THR A 265 25.34 33.71 13.22
CA THR A 265 25.56 32.32 12.77
C THR A 265 24.26 31.55 12.63
N ASN A 266 24.19 30.69 11.58
CA ASN A 266 23.13 29.72 11.45
C ASN A 266 23.19 28.69 12.60
N GLY A 267 22.08 28.09 12.91
CA GLY A 267 22.07 26.85 13.68
C GLY A 267 22.71 25.70 12.90
N SER A 268 23.20 24.70 13.62
CA SER A 268 23.88 23.55 13.02
C SER A 268 22.96 22.36 12.81
N ASN A 269 23.30 21.52 11.81
CA ASN A 269 22.55 20.33 11.50
C ASN A 269 22.71 19.25 12.58
N GLY A 270 21.65 18.48 12.80
CA GLY A 270 21.69 17.30 13.64
C GLY A 270 22.39 16.10 13.01
N GLY A 271 22.69 15.09 13.81
CA GLY A 271 23.25 13.80 13.37
C GLY A 271 22.24 12.92 12.62
N GLY A 272 22.76 12.03 11.75
CA GLY A 272 21.97 11.07 11.00
C GLY A 272 21.58 9.81 11.80
N ILE A 273 20.99 8.83 11.11
CA ILE A 273 20.60 7.54 11.68
C ILE A 273 21.47 6.44 11.08
N VAL A 274 21.90 5.48 11.91
CA VAL A 274 22.62 4.28 11.47
C VAL A 274 21.89 3.03 11.94
N PHE A 275 21.60 2.11 11.01
CA PHE A 275 21.12 0.76 11.30
C PHE A 275 22.16 -0.27 10.87
N LEU A 276 22.65 -1.06 11.79
CA LEU A 276 23.52 -2.20 11.50
C LEU A 276 22.85 -3.49 11.97
N VAL A 277 22.61 -4.39 11.01
CA VAL A 277 21.99 -5.70 11.24
C VAL A 277 23.03 -6.76 10.90
N THR A 278 23.59 -7.45 11.91
CA THR A 278 24.61 -8.48 11.67
C THR A 278 24.83 -9.34 12.92
N PRO A 279 25.13 -10.64 12.82
CA PRO A 279 25.47 -11.43 14.00
C PRO A 279 26.71 -10.93 14.72
N THR A 280 27.74 -10.50 13.97
CA THR A 280 29.05 -10.14 14.56
C THR A 280 29.61 -8.85 13.97
N ILE A 281 30.05 -7.95 14.84
CA ILE A 281 30.83 -6.76 14.49
C ILE A 281 32.28 -6.96 14.94
N ILE A 282 33.22 -6.62 14.05
CA ILE A 282 34.67 -6.53 14.36
C ILE A 282 35.03 -5.04 14.29
N GLY A 283 35.14 -4.40 15.44
CA GLY A 283 35.22 -2.94 15.58
C GLY A 283 36.59 -2.32 15.25
N ASN A 284 37.67 -3.03 15.49
CA ASN A 284 39.08 -2.65 15.21
C ASN A 284 39.47 -1.24 15.72
N ASN A 285 38.95 -0.82 16.86
CA ASN A 285 39.05 0.52 17.43
C ASN A 285 38.52 1.66 16.53
N GLN A 286 37.67 1.34 15.57
CA GLN A 286 37.03 2.34 14.70
C GLN A 286 35.79 2.94 15.36
N GLN A 287 35.10 3.82 14.64
CA GLN A 287 34.01 4.62 15.17
C GLN A 287 32.78 4.61 14.22
N ILE A 288 31.62 4.61 14.84
CA ILE A 288 30.36 5.08 14.23
C ILE A 288 30.12 6.49 14.77
N ASN A 289 30.04 7.48 13.89
CA ASN A 289 29.83 8.87 14.24
C ASN A 289 28.49 9.39 13.68
N ALA A 290 27.52 9.64 14.56
CA ALA A 290 26.23 10.24 14.26
C ALA A 290 26.02 11.51 15.11
N SER A 291 27.10 12.26 15.38
CA SER A 291 27.03 13.47 16.19
C SER A 291 26.32 14.62 15.50
N GLY A 292 25.76 15.55 16.27
CA GLY A 292 25.35 16.86 15.79
C GLY A 292 26.56 17.73 15.47
N LEU A 293 26.43 18.66 14.54
CA LEU A 293 27.49 19.60 14.20
C LEU A 293 27.59 20.74 15.20
N ASN A 294 28.83 21.20 15.42
CA ASN A 294 29.07 22.46 16.10
C ASN A 294 28.66 23.64 15.21
N VAL A 295 28.29 24.75 15.82
CA VAL A 295 28.13 26.00 15.07
C VAL A 295 29.49 26.45 14.56
N ILE A 296 29.54 26.79 13.27
CA ILE A 296 30.80 27.23 12.61
C ILE A 296 30.85 28.74 12.61
N GLY A 297 32.02 29.29 12.97
CA GLY A 297 32.29 30.72 13.04
C GLY A 297 31.86 31.36 14.36
N ASN A 298 32.27 32.60 14.56
CA ASN A 298 31.86 33.42 15.69
C ASN A 298 30.85 34.47 15.23
N THR A 299 29.94 34.79 16.12
CA THR A 299 28.96 35.87 15.91
C THR A 299 29.59 37.17 16.40
N ASP A 300 29.43 38.25 15.63
CA ASP A 300 29.92 39.61 15.99
C ASP A 300 28.74 40.48 16.42
N SER A 301 28.63 40.71 17.71
CA SER A 301 27.63 41.63 18.32
C SER A 301 26.17 41.33 18.04
N GLU A 302 25.85 40.05 17.73
CA GLU A 302 24.52 39.58 17.34
C GLU A 302 24.16 38.32 18.12
N GLY A 303 22.97 37.72 17.87
CA GLY A 303 22.60 36.43 18.46
C GLY A 303 23.23 35.22 17.73
N ALA A 304 23.89 34.34 18.48
CA ALA A 304 24.51 33.15 17.92
C ALA A 304 23.56 31.98 17.74
N GLY A 305 23.81 31.13 16.72
CA GLY A 305 23.07 29.91 16.44
C GLY A 305 23.30 28.81 17.47
N GLY A 306 22.31 27.90 17.59
CA GLY A 306 22.36 26.70 18.45
C GLY A 306 23.06 25.50 17.79
N GLY A 307 23.68 24.63 18.60
CA GLY A 307 24.27 23.36 18.16
C GLY A 307 23.25 22.33 17.68
N GLY A 308 23.61 21.48 16.71
CA GLY A 308 22.77 20.37 16.26
C GLY A 308 22.77 19.21 17.27
N ALA A 309 21.65 18.48 17.40
CA ALA A 309 21.59 17.31 18.28
C ALA A 309 22.30 16.07 17.68
N GLY A 310 22.73 15.15 18.53
CA GLY A 310 23.17 13.83 18.10
C GLY A 310 22.06 13.03 17.42
N GLY A 311 22.42 12.13 16.50
CA GLY A 311 21.49 11.26 15.77
C GLY A 311 21.11 9.99 16.54
N CYS A 312 20.87 8.91 15.81
CA CYS A 312 20.47 7.63 16.40
C CYS A 312 21.26 6.48 15.78
N VAL A 313 21.68 5.50 16.60
CA VAL A 313 22.40 4.30 16.14
C VAL A 313 21.70 3.05 16.69
N TYR A 314 21.24 2.18 15.78
CA TYR A 314 20.68 0.86 16.06
C TYR A 314 21.75 -0.21 15.80
N LEU A 315 22.18 -0.92 16.85
CA LEU A 315 23.10 -2.06 16.78
C LEU A 315 22.33 -3.35 17.00
N LEU A 316 21.91 -3.98 15.88
CA LEU A 316 21.14 -5.23 15.86
C LEU A 316 22.13 -6.38 15.59
N MET A 317 22.82 -6.81 16.65
CA MET A 317 23.89 -7.79 16.56
C MET A 317 23.91 -8.69 17.81
N GLN A 318 24.64 -9.79 17.74
CA GLN A 318 24.85 -10.69 18.87
C GLN A 318 26.17 -10.39 19.59
N ASN A 319 27.26 -10.18 18.85
CA ASN A 319 28.62 -10.05 19.40
C ASN A 319 29.38 -8.85 18.79
N VAL A 320 30.27 -8.27 19.62
CA VAL A 320 31.30 -7.30 19.17
C VAL A 320 32.67 -7.81 19.58
N ASN A 321 33.50 -8.18 18.60
CA ASN A 321 34.77 -8.90 18.82
C ASN A 321 35.99 -7.99 18.94
N SER A 322 35.87 -6.70 18.95
CA SER A 322 36.94 -5.74 19.26
C SER A 322 36.31 -4.36 19.42
N ASN A 323 37.05 -3.45 20.08
CA ASN A 323 36.52 -2.15 20.45
C ASN A 323 35.89 -1.39 19.27
N LEU A 324 34.71 -0.83 19.52
CA LEU A 324 33.94 0.01 18.62
C LEU A 324 33.43 1.23 19.42
N ASN A 325 33.81 2.44 18.99
CA ASN A 325 33.27 3.66 19.57
C ASN A 325 31.97 4.02 18.84
N VAL A 326 30.94 4.41 19.61
CA VAL A 326 29.65 4.85 19.02
C VAL A 326 29.34 6.23 19.56
N ASN A 327 29.52 7.25 18.72
CA ASN A 327 29.36 8.63 19.07
C ASN A 327 28.06 9.21 18.52
N VAL A 328 27.17 9.60 19.41
CA VAL A 328 25.94 10.34 19.14
C VAL A 328 25.89 11.64 19.95
N SER A 329 27.01 12.28 20.19
CA SER A 329 27.08 13.54 20.97
C SER A 329 26.37 14.70 20.25
N GLY A 330 25.87 15.65 21.03
CA GLY A 330 25.37 16.93 20.51
C GLY A 330 26.52 17.88 20.13
N GLY A 331 26.27 18.76 19.18
CA GLY A 331 27.19 19.80 18.74
C GLY A 331 27.19 21.04 19.66
N ASN A 332 28.28 21.76 19.69
CA ASN A 332 28.41 22.95 20.49
C ASN A 332 27.65 24.16 19.90
N GLY A 333 27.10 25.01 20.77
CA GLY A 333 26.49 26.29 20.40
C GLY A 333 27.51 27.32 19.93
N GLY A 334 27.05 28.36 19.24
CA GLY A 334 27.86 29.40 18.65
C GLY A 334 28.42 30.38 19.69
N ASN A 335 29.68 30.80 19.51
CA ASN A 335 30.33 31.78 20.35
C ASN A 335 30.06 33.22 19.89
N ILE A 336 30.23 34.16 20.82
CA ILE A 336 30.20 35.60 20.56
C ILE A 336 31.65 36.15 20.60
N PHE A 337 32.01 36.91 19.57
CA PHE A 337 33.24 37.68 19.53
C PHE A 337 32.92 39.07 18.99
N SER A 338 32.68 40.03 19.88
CA SER A 338 32.32 41.40 19.50
C SER A 338 33.56 42.28 19.29
N THR A 339 33.59 42.95 18.15
CA THR A 339 34.65 43.96 17.84
C THR A 339 34.15 45.40 18.06
N LEU A 340 32.90 45.69 17.86
CA LEU A 340 32.31 47.03 17.94
C LEU A 340 31.69 47.34 19.31
N TRP A 341 31.09 46.35 19.97
CA TRP A 341 30.39 46.51 21.26
C TRP A 341 31.12 45.71 22.36
N SER A 342 32.43 45.86 22.48
CA SER A 342 33.29 45.08 23.38
C SER A 342 32.96 45.27 24.87
N SER A 343 32.07 46.23 25.23
CA SER A 343 31.63 46.43 26.62
C SER A 343 30.27 45.79 26.95
N ALA A 344 29.57 45.23 25.96
CA ALA A 344 28.26 44.66 26.11
C ALA A 344 28.24 43.13 25.92
N CYS A 345 27.23 42.49 26.49
CA CYS A 345 26.98 41.04 26.41
C CYS A 345 25.92 40.73 25.39
N HIS A 346 26.15 39.78 24.48
CA HIS A 346 25.21 39.24 23.51
C HIS A 346 25.02 37.73 23.77
N GLY A 347 23.95 37.12 23.28
CA GLY A 347 23.59 35.73 23.60
C GLY A 347 24.36 34.67 22.78
N PRO A 348 25.24 33.88 23.39
CA PRO A 348 25.81 32.69 22.80
C PRO A 348 24.75 31.63 22.52
N GLY A 349 25.00 30.73 21.59
CA GLY A 349 24.10 29.63 21.26
C GLY A 349 24.07 28.53 22.33
N GLY A 350 22.91 27.85 22.48
CA GLY A 350 22.78 26.67 23.30
C GLY A 350 23.38 25.43 22.64
N GLY A 351 23.90 24.48 23.46
CA GLY A 351 24.41 23.20 22.96
C GLY A 351 23.31 22.24 22.51
N GLY A 352 23.57 21.42 21.49
CA GLY A 352 22.68 20.35 21.06
C GLY A 352 22.60 19.19 22.06
N GLY A 353 21.46 18.55 22.22
CA GLY A 353 21.29 17.36 23.04
C GLY A 353 22.02 16.15 22.46
N GLY A 354 22.44 15.20 23.30
CA GLY A 354 22.96 13.91 22.85
C GLY A 354 21.86 13.07 22.16
N GLY A 355 22.28 12.15 21.31
CA GLY A 355 21.41 11.24 20.56
C GLY A 355 21.04 9.98 21.32
N ALA A 356 20.64 8.91 20.59
CA ALA A 356 20.29 7.63 21.19
C ALA A 356 21.06 6.46 20.55
N ILE A 357 21.46 5.48 21.38
CA ILE A 357 22.04 4.22 20.92
C ILE A 357 21.12 3.09 21.41
N VAL A 358 20.66 2.28 20.46
CA VAL A 358 19.67 1.21 20.70
C VAL A 358 20.33 -0.15 20.51
N PHE A 359 20.21 -1.00 21.51
CA PHE A 359 20.76 -2.36 21.55
C PHE A 359 19.68 -3.41 21.63
N GLN A 360 19.94 -4.56 21.01
CA GLN A 360 19.16 -5.78 21.19
C GLN A 360 19.35 -6.38 22.61
N GLN A 361 20.51 -6.23 23.17
CA GLN A 361 20.90 -6.79 24.47
C GLN A 361 20.29 -6.00 25.65
N ALA A 362 20.27 -6.64 26.82
CA ALA A 362 19.80 -6.04 28.06
C ALA A 362 20.80 -5.04 28.69
N ALA A 363 22.04 -4.98 28.17
CA ALA A 363 23.08 -4.07 28.62
C ALA A 363 24.00 -3.70 27.46
N THR A 364 24.82 -2.67 27.62
CA THR A 364 25.86 -2.31 26.64
C THR A 364 26.80 -3.48 26.41
N PRO A 365 26.94 -3.97 25.17
CA PRO A 365 27.83 -5.09 24.86
C PRO A 365 29.28 -4.80 25.23
N PRO A 366 30.03 -5.80 25.68
CA PRO A 366 31.48 -5.69 25.80
C PRO A 366 32.09 -5.17 24.50
N ASN A 367 33.16 -4.37 24.59
CA ASN A 367 33.82 -3.74 23.44
C ASN A 367 33.00 -2.66 22.70
N VAL A 368 31.88 -2.20 23.21
CA VAL A 368 31.20 -1.00 22.71
C VAL A 368 31.40 0.14 23.71
N THR A 369 31.97 1.27 23.24
CA THR A 369 32.13 2.49 24.02
C THR A 369 31.13 3.52 23.54
N PRO A 370 29.97 3.71 24.24
CA PRO A 370 28.99 4.72 23.86
C PRO A 370 29.42 6.13 24.28
N ILE A 371 29.20 7.10 23.38
CA ILE A 371 29.42 8.53 23.64
C ILE A 371 28.11 9.26 23.32
N VAL A 372 27.38 9.65 24.37
CA VAL A 372 26.03 10.23 24.29
C VAL A 372 25.97 11.64 24.88
N THR A 373 27.08 12.32 25.07
CA THR A 373 27.14 13.63 25.72
C THR A 373 26.37 14.69 24.93
N GLY A 374 25.75 15.64 25.63
CA GLY A 374 25.25 16.86 24.99
C GLY A 374 26.43 17.80 24.62
N GLY A 375 26.15 18.70 23.69
CA GLY A 375 27.12 19.73 23.27
C GLY A 375 27.24 20.85 24.30
N ASN A 376 28.40 21.50 24.36
CA ASN A 376 28.62 22.63 25.22
C ASN A 376 27.86 23.87 24.69
N PRO A 377 27.47 24.81 25.58
CA PRO A 377 26.99 26.11 25.14
C PRO A 377 28.13 26.92 24.53
N GLY A 378 27.79 27.88 23.72
CA GLY A 378 28.73 28.89 23.30
C GLY A 378 29.13 29.82 24.48
N SER A 379 30.18 30.60 24.29
CA SER A 379 30.69 31.55 25.28
C SER A 379 31.05 32.89 24.62
N ILE A 380 31.23 33.92 25.46
CA ILE A 380 31.69 35.24 25.04
C ILE A 380 33.21 35.23 25.06
N LEU A 381 33.82 35.37 23.88
CA LEU A 381 35.29 35.22 23.70
C LEU A 381 36.06 36.55 23.79
N HIS A 382 35.40 37.72 23.59
CA HIS A 382 36.05 39.02 23.70
C HIS A 382 36.22 39.46 25.16
N THR A 383 37.26 40.22 25.43
CA THR A 383 37.58 40.73 26.76
C THR A 383 37.04 42.15 26.92
N GLY A 384 36.43 42.48 28.04
CA GLY A 384 35.91 43.83 28.31
C GLY A 384 34.64 43.84 29.16
N PRO A 385 33.54 43.16 28.77
CA PRO A 385 32.33 43.14 29.57
C PRO A 385 32.45 42.19 30.76
N ALA A 386 31.64 42.41 31.79
CA ALA A 386 31.57 41.54 32.98
C ALA A 386 31.20 40.07 32.67
N CYS A 387 30.66 39.84 31.48
CA CYS A 387 30.27 38.49 30.99
C CYS A 387 31.35 37.79 30.14
N ALA A 388 32.53 38.40 29.97
CA ALA A 388 33.66 37.82 29.23
C ALA A 388 34.03 36.43 29.78
N GLY A 389 34.23 35.47 28.89
CA GLY A 389 34.54 34.08 29.26
C GLY A 389 33.33 33.28 29.81
N THR A 390 32.16 33.90 29.94
CA THR A 390 30.92 33.19 30.39
C THR A 390 30.04 32.75 29.24
N THR A 391 29.06 31.87 29.54
CA THR A 391 28.00 31.45 28.59
C THR A 391 26.85 32.44 28.51
N PHE A 392 26.85 33.47 29.33
CA PHE A 392 25.80 34.51 29.47
C PHE A 392 24.39 33.91 29.52
N GLY A 393 24.21 32.80 30.25
CA GLY A 393 22.98 32.09 30.44
C GLY A 393 22.67 31.00 29.38
N ALA A 394 23.51 30.86 28.33
CA ALA A 394 23.42 29.71 27.45
C ALA A 394 23.72 28.39 28.20
N GLN A 395 23.04 27.31 27.82
CA GLN A 395 23.13 26.03 28.51
C GLN A 395 23.63 24.93 27.57
N ALA A 396 24.29 23.92 28.15
CA ALA A 396 24.66 22.72 27.47
C ALA A 396 23.40 21.92 27.10
N GLY A 397 23.44 21.15 26.01
CA GLY A 397 22.49 20.10 25.78
C GLY A 397 22.59 18.99 26.83
N ALA A 398 21.49 18.35 27.15
CA ALA A 398 21.50 17.17 28.02
C ALA A 398 22.17 15.98 27.32
N SER A 399 22.70 15.05 28.11
CA SER A 399 23.19 13.77 27.60
C SER A 399 22.05 13.00 26.95
N GLY A 400 22.36 12.25 25.89
CA GLY A 400 21.47 11.34 25.23
C GLY A 400 21.19 10.08 26.05
N MET A 401 20.70 9.05 25.42
CA MET A 401 20.24 7.83 26.09
C MET A 401 20.78 6.55 25.45
N LEU A 402 20.81 5.49 26.26
CA LEU A 402 21.03 4.11 25.83
C LEU A 402 19.70 3.36 26.00
N VAL A 403 19.25 2.69 24.95
CA VAL A 403 18.01 1.94 24.92
C VAL A 403 18.33 0.47 24.74
N TYR A 404 17.79 -0.40 25.58
CA TYR A 404 18.08 -1.83 25.61
C TYR A 404 16.86 -2.67 25.30
N ASN A 405 17.08 -4.00 25.12
CA ASN A 405 16.03 -4.99 24.88
C ASN A 405 15.20 -4.73 23.61
N TYR A 406 15.78 -4.11 22.60
CA TYR A 406 15.08 -3.95 21.32
C TYR A 406 14.87 -5.32 20.67
N THR A 407 13.60 -5.67 20.48
CA THR A 407 13.22 -6.87 19.72
C THR A 407 12.65 -6.41 18.37
N PRO A 408 13.38 -6.62 17.25
CA PRO A 408 12.80 -6.35 15.95
C PRO A 408 11.55 -7.22 15.77
N PRO A 409 10.45 -6.68 15.18
CA PRO A 409 9.35 -7.52 14.77
C PRO A 409 9.92 -8.65 13.92
N ALA A 410 9.65 -9.90 14.28
CA ALA A 410 10.06 -11.02 13.46
C ALA A 410 9.39 -10.85 12.08
N PRO A 411 10.15 -10.78 10.99
CA PRO A 411 9.55 -10.88 9.67
C PRO A 411 8.90 -12.26 9.64
N GLY A 412 7.58 -12.31 9.46
CA GLY A 412 6.93 -13.57 9.24
C GLY A 412 7.49 -14.16 7.94
N THR A 413 7.86 -15.43 7.98
CA THR A 413 8.23 -16.13 6.76
C THR A 413 6.97 -16.22 5.88
N PRO A 414 6.98 -15.67 4.67
CA PRO A 414 5.87 -15.88 3.75
C PRO A 414 5.71 -17.39 3.49
N PRO A 415 4.50 -17.88 3.23
CA PRO A 415 4.34 -19.26 2.79
C PRO A 415 5.06 -19.46 1.46
N ASN A 416 5.48 -20.66 1.16
CA ASN A 416 6.07 -21.03 -0.12
C ASN A 416 5.25 -22.18 -0.70
N LEU A 417 4.55 -21.93 -1.81
CA LEU A 417 3.71 -22.90 -2.54
C LEU A 417 4.49 -23.67 -3.62
N GLY A 418 5.77 -23.33 -3.80
CA GLY A 418 6.60 -23.88 -4.85
C GLY A 418 6.51 -23.12 -6.18
N PRO A 419 7.23 -23.56 -7.22
CA PRO A 419 7.25 -22.91 -8.52
C PRO A 419 5.93 -23.15 -9.29
N ASP A 420 5.65 -22.24 -10.22
CA ASP A 420 4.57 -22.40 -11.19
C ASP A 420 4.64 -23.79 -11.85
N THR A 421 3.48 -24.43 -12.02
CA THR A 421 3.41 -25.83 -12.46
C THR A 421 2.30 -26.05 -13.48
N LEU A 422 2.37 -27.20 -14.13
CA LEU A 422 1.38 -27.62 -15.14
C LEU A 422 0.75 -28.95 -14.68
N ILE A 423 -0.56 -29.10 -14.87
CA ILE A 423 -1.30 -30.35 -14.60
C ILE A 423 -1.97 -30.87 -15.85
N CYS A 424 -2.22 -32.17 -15.90
CA CYS A 424 -3.08 -32.74 -16.95
C CYS A 424 -4.54 -32.34 -16.71
N ALA A 425 -5.30 -32.12 -17.77
CA ALA A 425 -6.73 -31.85 -17.67
C ALA A 425 -7.43 -33.01 -16.91
N GLY A 426 -8.24 -32.64 -15.90
CA GLY A 426 -8.98 -33.63 -15.10
C GLY A 426 -8.18 -34.29 -13.96
N THR A 427 -6.88 -33.99 -13.80
CA THR A 427 -6.10 -34.46 -12.63
C THR A 427 -6.16 -33.45 -11.49
N THR A 428 -5.95 -33.93 -10.25
CA THR A 428 -5.91 -33.10 -9.05
C THR A 428 -4.46 -32.89 -8.61
N LEU A 429 -4.13 -31.64 -8.25
CA LEU A 429 -2.89 -31.24 -7.60
C LEU A 429 -3.21 -30.85 -6.16
N GLN A 430 -2.44 -31.34 -5.21
CA GLN A 430 -2.51 -30.87 -3.83
C GLN A 430 -1.52 -29.74 -3.63
N LEU A 431 -2.01 -28.57 -3.23
CA LEU A 431 -1.21 -27.42 -2.84
C LEU A 431 -1.10 -27.38 -1.32
N MET A 432 0.13 -27.23 -0.82
CA MET A 432 0.44 -27.06 0.60
C MET A 432 1.68 -26.18 0.73
N PRO A 433 1.76 -25.32 1.74
CA PRO A 433 2.99 -24.56 2.00
C PRO A 433 4.07 -25.47 2.60
N ASP A 434 5.33 -25.02 2.49
CA ASP A 434 6.51 -25.73 3.02
C ASP A 434 6.62 -25.71 4.55
N SER A 435 5.80 -24.92 5.24
CA SER A 435 5.79 -24.74 6.69
C SER A 435 4.37 -24.74 7.25
N THR A 436 4.24 -24.97 8.56
CA THR A 436 2.95 -24.91 9.26
C THR A 436 2.68 -23.53 9.85
N TYR A 437 1.43 -23.06 9.74
CA TYR A 437 0.98 -21.75 10.21
C TYR A 437 -0.23 -21.88 11.15
N ALA A 438 -0.49 -20.85 11.94
CA ALA A 438 -1.58 -20.86 12.91
C ALA A 438 -2.98 -20.86 12.24
N SER A 439 -3.09 -20.28 11.03
CA SER A 439 -4.30 -20.33 10.20
C SER A 439 -3.94 -20.18 8.74
N TYR A 440 -4.88 -20.50 7.86
CA TYR A 440 -4.71 -20.49 6.41
C TYR A 440 -5.94 -19.81 5.79
N THR A 441 -5.73 -19.04 4.73
CA THR A 441 -6.82 -18.50 3.89
C THR A 441 -6.40 -18.62 2.43
N TRP A 442 -7.04 -19.52 1.71
CA TRP A 442 -6.75 -19.77 0.29
C TRP A 442 -7.63 -18.90 -0.62
N SER A 443 -7.15 -18.66 -1.83
CA SER A 443 -7.93 -17.99 -2.90
C SER A 443 -9.28 -18.66 -3.19
N THR A 444 -9.42 -19.93 -2.84
CA THR A 444 -10.66 -20.71 -2.95
C THR A 444 -11.64 -20.48 -1.79
N GLY A 445 -11.26 -19.70 -0.78
CA GLY A 445 -12.01 -19.53 0.47
C GLY A 445 -11.76 -20.65 1.50
N ALA A 446 -10.98 -21.68 1.20
CA ALA A 446 -10.63 -22.73 2.14
C ALA A 446 -9.71 -22.22 3.25
N THR A 447 -9.83 -22.83 4.45
CA THR A 447 -9.00 -22.51 5.64
C THR A 447 -8.17 -23.70 6.13
N THR A 448 -8.07 -24.75 5.32
CA THR A 448 -7.30 -25.98 5.61
C THR A 448 -5.81 -25.79 5.32
N SER A 449 -4.96 -26.59 5.94
CA SER A 449 -3.50 -26.53 5.70
C SER A 449 -3.07 -26.88 4.27
N SER A 450 -3.97 -27.47 3.49
CA SER A 450 -3.77 -27.78 2.07
C SER A 450 -5.09 -27.73 1.31
N ILE A 451 -5.03 -27.54 -0.01
CA ILE A 451 -6.19 -27.63 -0.91
C ILE A 451 -5.89 -28.56 -2.08
N SER A 452 -6.92 -29.23 -2.58
CA SER A 452 -6.86 -30.00 -3.84
C SER A 452 -7.50 -29.19 -4.96
N ILE A 453 -6.79 -28.99 -6.05
CA ILE A 453 -7.25 -28.22 -7.22
C ILE A 453 -7.22 -29.12 -8.46
N SER A 454 -8.13 -28.87 -9.39
CA SER A 454 -8.22 -29.60 -10.68
C SER A 454 -8.37 -28.67 -11.89
N ALA A 455 -8.46 -27.36 -11.66
CA ALA A 455 -8.57 -26.35 -12.71
C ALA A 455 -7.31 -25.51 -12.83
N PRO A 456 -6.95 -25.01 -14.03
CA PRO A 456 -5.89 -24.03 -14.17
C PRO A 456 -6.31 -22.70 -13.54
N GLY A 457 -5.35 -21.95 -13.03
CA GLY A 457 -5.61 -20.64 -12.41
C GLY A 457 -4.45 -20.14 -11.56
N VAL A 458 -4.63 -18.97 -10.99
CA VAL A 458 -3.73 -18.42 -9.97
C VAL A 458 -4.29 -18.75 -8.60
N TYR A 459 -3.54 -19.51 -7.81
CA TYR A 459 -3.89 -19.87 -6.45
C TYR A 459 -2.95 -19.16 -5.49
N TRP A 460 -3.49 -18.55 -4.44
CA TRP A 460 -2.71 -17.89 -3.41
C TRP A 460 -3.13 -18.36 -2.02
N LEU A 461 -2.20 -18.23 -1.09
CA LEU A 461 -2.37 -18.54 0.32
C LEU A 461 -1.96 -17.34 1.16
N ASP A 462 -2.85 -16.87 2.02
CA ASP A 462 -2.59 -15.94 3.11
C ASP A 462 -2.41 -16.70 4.41
N VAL A 463 -1.35 -16.35 5.15
CA VAL A 463 -1.07 -16.90 6.48
C VAL A 463 -0.75 -15.76 7.46
N PRO A 464 -1.03 -15.91 8.78
CA PRO A 464 -0.59 -14.96 9.79
C PRO A 464 0.94 -14.86 9.80
N SER A 465 1.44 -13.64 9.74
CA SER A 465 2.86 -13.35 9.66
C SER A 465 3.18 -12.08 10.44
N GLY A 466 3.71 -12.22 11.64
CA GLY A 466 4.08 -11.09 12.50
C GLY A 466 2.90 -10.18 12.82
N CYS A 467 2.71 -9.13 12.05
CA CYS A 467 1.68 -8.11 12.26
C CYS A 467 0.66 -8.03 11.11
N GLY A 468 0.48 -9.08 10.36
CA GLY A 468 -0.47 -9.09 9.24
C GLY A 468 -0.54 -10.44 8.56
N LEU A 469 -0.97 -10.43 7.30
CA LEU A 469 -0.99 -11.61 6.46
C LEU A 469 0.18 -11.56 5.48
N ALA A 470 0.92 -12.67 5.36
CA ALA A 470 1.87 -12.88 4.28
C ALA A 470 1.22 -13.77 3.22
N ARG A 471 1.45 -13.46 1.96
CA ARG A 471 0.89 -14.16 0.80
C ARG A 471 1.98 -14.74 -0.07
N ASP A 472 1.74 -15.95 -0.58
CA ASP A 472 2.41 -16.49 -1.76
C ASP A 472 1.37 -16.95 -2.78
N SER A 473 1.78 -17.00 -4.04
CA SER A 473 0.91 -17.41 -5.15
C SER A 473 1.65 -18.32 -6.13
N ILE A 474 0.91 -19.29 -6.68
CA ILE A 474 1.38 -20.23 -7.69
C ILE A 474 0.44 -20.17 -8.90
N VAL A 475 1.00 -20.13 -10.10
CA VAL A 475 0.26 -20.26 -11.34
C VAL A 475 0.22 -21.74 -11.73
N VAL A 476 -0.98 -22.29 -11.86
CA VAL A 476 -1.20 -23.65 -12.31
C VAL A 476 -1.79 -23.60 -13.72
N GLY A 477 -1.05 -24.10 -14.69
CA GLY A 477 -1.50 -24.23 -16.08
C GLY A 477 -1.94 -25.64 -16.42
N THR A 478 -2.43 -25.88 -17.66
CA THR A 478 -2.74 -27.21 -18.19
C THR A 478 -1.75 -27.61 -19.26
N ILE A 479 -1.40 -28.88 -19.27
CA ILE A 479 -0.63 -29.49 -20.35
C ILE A 479 -1.63 -29.81 -21.47
N PRO A 480 -1.56 -29.15 -22.63
CA PRO A 480 -2.46 -29.43 -23.73
C PRO A 480 -2.14 -30.82 -24.33
N ILE A 481 -3.14 -31.65 -24.50
CA ILE A 481 -3.07 -32.88 -25.24
C ILE A 481 -4.37 -33.09 -25.99
N SER A 482 -4.27 -33.38 -27.28
CA SER A 482 -5.39 -33.76 -28.13
C SER A 482 -4.93 -34.82 -29.11
N VAL A 483 -5.79 -35.75 -29.46
CA VAL A 483 -5.60 -36.76 -30.49
C VAL A 483 -6.73 -36.68 -31.49
N SER A 484 -6.41 -36.88 -32.75
CA SER A 484 -7.43 -36.97 -33.81
C SER A 484 -7.12 -38.18 -34.70
N LEU A 485 -8.13 -38.97 -35.00
CA LEU A 485 -8.12 -40.11 -35.93
C LEU A 485 -8.59 -39.74 -37.31
N GLY A 486 -9.00 -38.46 -37.48
CA GLY A 486 -9.57 -38.01 -38.79
C GLY A 486 -11.07 -38.32 -38.88
N PRO A 487 -11.67 -38.08 -40.05
CA PRO A 487 -13.09 -38.36 -40.25
C PRO A 487 -13.37 -39.89 -40.34
N ASP A 488 -14.58 -40.27 -40.09
CA ASP A 488 -15.08 -41.64 -40.25
C ASP A 488 -14.72 -42.20 -41.62
N VAL A 489 -14.40 -43.48 -41.67
CA VAL A 489 -13.97 -44.18 -42.91
C VAL A 489 -14.88 -45.31 -43.27
N ALA A 490 -14.97 -45.62 -44.59
CA ALA A 490 -15.71 -46.73 -45.08
C ALA A 490 -14.92 -47.48 -46.12
N HIS A 491 -15.09 -48.81 -46.22
CA HIS A 491 -14.49 -49.70 -47.21
C HIS A 491 -15.48 -50.78 -47.69
N CYS A 492 -15.17 -51.44 -48.81
CA CYS A 492 -15.99 -52.51 -49.33
C CYS A 492 -15.88 -53.77 -48.43
N ILE A 493 -16.89 -54.60 -48.40
CA ILE A 493 -16.88 -55.90 -47.69
C ILE A 493 -15.72 -56.75 -48.23
N GLY A 494 -14.79 -57.12 -47.32
CA GLY A 494 -13.59 -57.90 -47.59
C GLY A 494 -12.29 -57.07 -47.60
N ASP A 495 -12.36 -55.76 -47.67
CA ASP A 495 -11.22 -54.82 -47.60
C ASP A 495 -10.88 -54.47 -46.15
N SER A 496 -9.82 -53.68 -45.91
CA SER A 496 -9.43 -53.17 -44.57
C SER A 496 -9.07 -51.70 -44.66
N SER A 497 -9.36 -50.96 -43.57
CA SER A 497 -8.91 -49.61 -43.36
C SER A 497 -7.80 -49.57 -42.32
N THR A 498 -6.78 -48.72 -42.55
CA THR A 498 -5.74 -48.43 -41.53
C THR A 498 -6.10 -47.19 -40.78
N LEU A 499 -6.23 -47.32 -39.44
CA LEU A 499 -6.53 -46.23 -38.50
C LEU A 499 -5.22 -45.82 -37.81
N GLN A 500 -4.94 -44.52 -37.78
CA GLN A 500 -3.72 -43.99 -37.09
C GLN A 500 -3.98 -42.58 -36.56
N ALA A 501 -3.31 -42.23 -35.47
CA ALA A 501 -3.33 -40.86 -34.98
C ALA A 501 -2.56 -39.93 -35.93
N THR A 502 -3.05 -38.70 -36.06
CA THR A 502 -2.43 -37.67 -36.93
C THR A 502 -1.08 -37.17 -36.39
N THR A 503 -0.80 -37.37 -35.09
CA THR A 503 0.42 -36.96 -34.40
C THR A 503 0.98 -38.13 -33.60
N SER A 504 2.29 -38.09 -33.25
CA SER A 504 2.93 -39.12 -32.42
C SER A 504 2.83 -38.86 -30.94
N PHE A 505 2.65 -39.94 -30.17
CA PHE A 505 2.53 -39.94 -28.70
C PHE A 505 3.50 -40.94 -28.06
N ALA A 506 3.66 -40.81 -26.74
CA ALA A 506 4.56 -41.73 -26.00
C ALA A 506 3.99 -43.16 -25.88
N SER A 507 2.67 -43.31 -25.78
CA SER A 507 1.99 -44.61 -25.83
C SER A 507 0.59 -44.53 -26.42
N TYR A 508 0.09 -45.67 -26.89
CA TYR A 508 -1.21 -45.85 -27.55
C TYR A 508 -1.96 -47.01 -26.89
N GLN A 509 -3.24 -46.92 -26.77
CA GLN A 509 -4.15 -47.95 -26.29
C GLN A 509 -5.44 -47.92 -27.09
N TRP A 510 -5.59 -48.89 -28.00
CA TRP A 510 -6.82 -49.02 -28.81
C TRP A 510 -7.87 -49.86 -28.08
N SER A 511 -9.16 -49.65 -28.41
CA SER A 511 -10.28 -50.50 -27.95
C SER A 511 -10.13 -51.98 -28.34
N THR A 512 -9.31 -52.27 -29.34
CA THR A 512 -8.96 -53.64 -29.77
C THR A 512 -7.92 -54.31 -28.86
N GLY A 513 -7.32 -53.56 -27.91
CA GLY A 513 -6.22 -54.04 -27.07
C GLY A 513 -4.84 -53.78 -27.69
N ALA A 514 -4.75 -53.30 -28.92
CA ALA A 514 -3.47 -52.96 -29.56
C ALA A 514 -2.79 -51.73 -28.94
N THR A 515 -1.48 -51.71 -28.94
CA THR A 515 -0.63 -50.59 -28.41
C THR A 515 0.27 -49.96 -29.46
N THR A 516 -0.01 -50.24 -30.71
CA THR A 516 0.73 -49.69 -31.90
C THR A 516 0.19 -48.33 -32.30
N PRO A 517 1.00 -47.46 -32.95
CA PRO A 517 0.56 -46.18 -33.46
C PRO A 517 -0.58 -46.27 -34.51
N SER A 518 -0.74 -47.41 -35.15
CA SER A 518 -1.79 -47.70 -36.14
C SER A 518 -2.31 -49.10 -36.01
N ILE A 519 -3.57 -49.30 -36.43
CA ILE A 519 -4.21 -50.63 -36.53
C ILE A 519 -4.87 -50.77 -37.89
N SER A 520 -4.93 -52.02 -38.42
CA SER A 520 -5.72 -52.35 -39.61
C SER A 520 -7.02 -53.07 -39.17
N VAL A 521 -8.17 -52.59 -39.67
CA VAL A 521 -9.50 -53.10 -39.26
C VAL A 521 -10.34 -53.43 -40.50
N GLN A 522 -11.03 -54.60 -40.39
CA GLN A 522 -11.92 -55.13 -41.48
C GLN A 522 -13.39 -55.08 -41.06
N ASN A 523 -13.68 -55.12 -39.77
CA ASN A 523 -15.06 -55.15 -39.27
C ASN A 523 -15.60 -53.71 -39.10
N PRO A 524 -16.87 -53.44 -39.41
CA PRO A 524 -17.52 -52.21 -39.10
C PRO A 524 -17.68 -52.06 -37.59
N GLY A 525 -17.53 -50.83 -37.07
CA GLY A 525 -17.66 -50.51 -35.64
C GLY A 525 -16.98 -49.24 -35.25
N GLN A 526 -17.14 -48.84 -33.99
CA GLN A 526 -16.47 -47.72 -33.40
C GLN A 526 -15.14 -48.20 -32.78
N TYR A 527 -14.05 -47.54 -33.14
CA TYR A 527 -12.71 -47.78 -32.62
C TYR A 527 -12.26 -46.57 -31.82
N LEU A 528 -11.95 -46.81 -30.55
CA LEU A 528 -11.46 -45.77 -29.62
C LEU A 528 -9.93 -45.89 -29.51
N LEU A 529 -9.27 -44.78 -29.56
CA LEU A 529 -7.84 -44.64 -29.24
C LEU A 529 -7.66 -43.73 -28.03
N GLN A 530 -6.97 -44.25 -27.00
CA GLN A 530 -6.41 -43.46 -25.93
C GLN A 530 -4.91 -43.29 -26.17
N VAL A 531 -4.40 -42.07 -26.05
CA VAL A 531 -2.97 -41.77 -26.16
C VAL A 531 -2.44 -41.13 -24.88
N THR A 532 -1.16 -41.29 -24.63
CA THR A 532 -0.47 -40.67 -23.49
C THR A 532 0.75 -39.94 -24.01
N ASN A 533 0.97 -38.68 -23.56
CA ASN A 533 2.16 -37.92 -23.89
C ASN A 533 3.34 -38.26 -22.95
N SER A 534 4.50 -37.65 -23.20
CA SER A 534 5.72 -37.87 -22.38
C SER A 534 5.59 -37.41 -20.93
N GLN A 535 4.61 -36.55 -20.61
CA GLN A 535 4.32 -36.06 -19.26
C GLN A 535 3.23 -36.89 -18.54
N GLY A 536 2.70 -37.96 -19.17
CA GLY A 536 1.68 -38.83 -18.58
C GLY A 536 0.24 -38.37 -18.73
N CYS A 537 -0.01 -37.27 -19.45
CA CYS A 537 -1.37 -36.81 -19.74
C CYS A 537 -2.00 -37.67 -20.85
N THR A 538 -3.32 -37.90 -20.75
CA THR A 538 -4.07 -38.77 -21.68
C THR A 538 -5.11 -37.95 -22.47
N ALA A 539 -5.35 -38.35 -23.71
CA ALA A 539 -6.45 -37.89 -24.56
C ALA A 539 -7.07 -39.09 -25.29
N GLN A 540 -8.32 -38.96 -25.70
CA GLN A 540 -9.04 -40.00 -26.42
C GLN A 540 -9.75 -39.42 -27.64
N ASP A 541 -9.81 -40.22 -28.71
CA ASP A 541 -10.64 -39.97 -29.89
C ASP A 541 -11.22 -41.28 -30.42
N SER A 542 -12.33 -41.22 -31.13
CA SER A 542 -12.98 -42.36 -31.72
C SER A 542 -13.30 -42.09 -33.18
N ILE A 543 -13.22 -43.16 -33.97
CA ILE A 543 -13.53 -43.17 -35.40
C ILE A 543 -14.49 -44.32 -35.70
N VAL A 544 -15.49 -44.07 -36.55
CA VAL A 544 -16.43 -45.09 -37.01
C VAL A 544 -15.95 -45.62 -38.36
N VAL A 545 -15.88 -46.97 -38.45
CA VAL A 545 -15.64 -47.71 -39.68
C VAL A 545 -16.94 -48.31 -40.16
N SER A 546 -17.35 -48.00 -41.37
CA SER A 546 -18.55 -48.53 -41.99
C SER A 546 -18.21 -49.34 -43.27
N LEU A 547 -19.12 -50.18 -43.70
CA LEU A 547 -18.97 -50.90 -44.93
C LEU A 547 -19.87 -50.31 -46.03
N PHE A 548 -19.32 -50.15 -47.21
CA PHE A 548 -20.13 -49.87 -48.37
C PHE A 548 -20.86 -51.16 -48.79
N SER A 549 -22.18 -51.08 -48.92
CA SER A 549 -22.95 -52.14 -49.50
C SER A 549 -22.78 -52.19 -51.01
N SER A 550 -22.82 -53.38 -51.59
CA SER A 550 -22.98 -53.52 -53.04
C SER A 550 -24.36 -52.95 -53.42
N ASP A 551 -24.39 -51.95 -54.23
CA ASP A 551 -25.64 -51.28 -54.62
C ASP A 551 -26.21 -52.02 -55.87
N THR A 552 -27.50 -52.40 -55.78
CA THR A 552 -28.27 -52.76 -56.97
C THR A 552 -29.02 -51.48 -57.37
N SER A 553 -28.58 -50.81 -58.40
CA SER A 553 -29.28 -49.66 -58.93
C SER A 553 -30.20 -50.10 -60.08
N SER A 554 -31.49 -49.79 -59.98
CA SER A 554 -32.42 -49.83 -61.10
C SER A 554 -32.70 -48.39 -61.54
N SER A 555 -32.48 -48.08 -62.76
CA SER A 555 -32.83 -46.81 -63.37
C SER A 555 -33.90 -47.04 -64.42
N THR A 556 -34.79 -46.11 -64.49
CA THR A 556 -35.80 -46.06 -65.51
C THR A 556 -35.45 -44.96 -66.47
N MET A 557 -35.47 -45.21 -67.73
CA MET A 557 -35.12 -44.21 -68.74
C MET A 557 -36.32 -44.01 -69.69
N ASN A 558 -36.64 -42.74 -69.87
CA ASN A 558 -37.67 -42.33 -70.77
C ASN A 558 -37.01 -41.93 -72.13
N LEU A 559 -37.36 -42.51 -73.16
CA LEU A 559 -37.00 -42.24 -74.53
C LEU A 559 -38.09 -41.46 -75.24
N CYS A 560 -37.71 -40.44 -76.04
CA CYS A 560 -38.66 -39.81 -76.93
C CYS A 560 -39.12 -40.86 -77.94
N VAL A 561 -40.37 -40.82 -78.31
CA VAL A 561 -40.91 -41.70 -79.35
C VAL A 561 -40.15 -41.54 -80.63
N GLY A 562 -39.50 -42.66 -81.17
CA GLY A 562 -38.66 -42.66 -82.36
C GLY A 562 -37.13 -42.57 -82.18
N SER A 563 -36.63 -42.47 -80.92
CA SER A 563 -35.20 -42.41 -80.58
C SER A 563 -34.66 -43.78 -80.16
N THR A 564 -33.30 -43.99 -80.34
CA THR A 564 -32.58 -45.19 -79.89
C THR A 564 -31.55 -44.79 -78.75
N TYR A 565 -31.31 -45.66 -77.80
CA TYR A 565 -30.38 -45.48 -76.69
C TYR A 565 -29.31 -46.59 -76.59
N ASN A 566 -28.06 -46.28 -76.44
CA ASN A 566 -26.99 -47.26 -76.21
C ASN A 566 -26.74 -47.44 -74.69
N PHE A 567 -27.13 -48.59 -74.17
CA PHE A 567 -26.95 -49.00 -72.74
C PHE A 567 -25.67 -49.86 -72.71
N TYR A 568 -24.57 -49.31 -72.35
CA TYR A 568 -23.24 -49.97 -72.26
C TYR A 568 -22.87 -50.93 -73.35
N GLY A 569 -23.09 -50.48 -74.61
CA GLY A 569 -22.83 -51.26 -75.80
C GLY A 569 -24.04 -51.99 -76.39
N GLN A 570 -25.19 -52.02 -75.74
CA GLN A 570 -26.49 -52.50 -76.24
C GLN A 570 -27.36 -51.40 -76.79
N VAL A 571 -27.71 -51.38 -78.01
CA VAL A 571 -28.65 -50.40 -78.59
C VAL A 571 -30.06 -50.77 -78.33
N LEU A 572 -30.80 -49.94 -77.61
CA LEU A 572 -32.20 -50.15 -77.22
C LEU A 572 -33.16 -49.19 -77.94
N SER A 573 -34.26 -49.71 -78.50
CA SER A 573 -35.24 -48.95 -79.28
C SER A 573 -36.73 -49.27 -78.86
N ALA A 574 -36.90 -49.99 -77.76
CA ALA A 574 -38.26 -50.43 -77.30
C ALA A 574 -38.30 -50.40 -75.81
N ALA A 575 -39.50 -50.29 -75.18
CA ALA A 575 -39.63 -50.35 -73.73
C ALA A 575 -39.24 -51.77 -73.23
N GLY A 576 -38.45 -51.86 -72.11
CA GLY A 576 -38.05 -53.17 -71.56
C GLY A 576 -36.99 -52.96 -70.44
N THR A 577 -36.64 -54.05 -69.70
CA THR A 577 -35.61 -54.01 -68.62
C THR A 577 -34.33 -54.72 -69.07
N TYR A 578 -33.22 -54.02 -68.92
CA TYR A 578 -31.88 -54.46 -69.36
C TYR A 578 -30.91 -54.40 -68.17
N GLN A 579 -29.85 -55.23 -68.09
CA GLN A 579 -28.89 -55.23 -66.96
C GLN A 579 -27.48 -55.28 -67.42
N THR A 580 -26.56 -54.69 -66.59
CA THR A 580 -25.09 -54.79 -66.71
C THR A 580 -24.44 -54.66 -65.31
N THR A 581 -23.15 -55.08 -65.14
CA THR A 581 -22.39 -54.93 -63.91
C THR A 581 -21.37 -53.80 -64.06
N LEU A 582 -21.33 -52.90 -63.13
CA LEU A 582 -20.41 -51.76 -63.08
C LEU A 582 -19.81 -51.61 -61.67
N SER A 583 -18.66 -51.03 -61.55
CA SER A 583 -18.14 -50.61 -60.24
C SER A 583 -18.79 -49.28 -59.84
N ASN A 584 -19.29 -49.22 -58.58
CA ASN A 584 -19.88 -47.98 -58.05
C ASN A 584 -18.81 -46.89 -57.78
N VAL A 585 -19.20 -45.71 -57.46
CA VAL A 585 -18.30 -44.55 -57.17
C VAL A 585 -17.33 -44.81 -56.03
N ASN A 586 -17.58 -45.85 -55.22
CA ASN A 586 -16.71 -46.26 -54.10
C ASN A 586 -15.82 -47.44 -54.47
N GLY A 587 -15.87 -47.92 -55.74
CA GLY A 587 -15.06 -49.04 -56.30
C GLY A 587 -15.63 -50.41 -56.03
N CYS A 588 -16.81 -50.53 -55.42
CA CYS A 588 -17.46 -51.83 -55.14
C CYS A 588 -18.35 -52.30 -56.32
N ASP A 589 -18.44 -53.64 -56.58
CA ASP A 589 -19.25 -54.15 -57.68
C ASP A 589 -20.73 -53.87 -57.47
N SER A 590 -21.38 -53.30 -58.47
CA SER A 590 -22.79 -52.92 -58.48
C SER A 590 -23.51 -53.48 -59.71
N LEU A 591 -24.70 -54.07 -59.52
CA LEU A 591 -25.59 -54.46 -60.61
C LEU A 591 -26.50 -53.31 -60.98
N VAL A 592 -26.48 -52.97 -62.30
CA VAL A 592 -27.31 -51.89 -62.84
C VAL A 592 -28.39 -52.45 -63.77
N TYR A 593 -29.63 -52.12 -63.45
CA TYR A 593 -30.80 -52.43 -64.28
C TYR A 593 -31.36 -51.16 -64.94
N LEU A 594 -31.66 -51.19 -66.21
CA LEU A 594 -32.34 -50.09 -66.91
C LEU A 594 -33.67 -50.50 -67.41
N SER A 595 -34.73 -49.77 -66.97
CA SER A 595 -36.07 -49.90 -67.55
C SER A 595 -36.35 -48.73 -68.46
N VAL A 596 -36.69 -48.97 -69.72
CA VAL A 596 -36.93 -47.95 -70.75
C VAL A 596 -38.43 -47.73 -70.88
N LEU A 597 -38.86 -46.44 -70.69
CA LEU A 597 -40.23 -45.93 -70.85
C LEU A 597 -40.26 -44.78 -71.86
N MET A 598 -41.43 -44.52 -72.50
CA MET A 598 -41.59 -43.49 -73.54
C MET A 598 -42.47 -42.34 -73.00
N GLU A 599 -41.98 -41.09 -72.87
CA GLU A 599 -42.78 -39.97 -72.33
C GLU A 599 -42.55 -38.64 -73.01
N ALA A 600 -43.58 -37.73 -72.83
CA ALA A 600 -43.45 -36.23 -72.94
C ALA A 600 -44.06 -35.61 -71.75
N ASP A 601 -43.35 -34.61 -71.03
CA ASP A 601 -43.77 -34.11 -69.70
C ASP A 601 -43.66 -32.61 -69.51
N THR A 602 -44.56 -32.10 -68.65
CA THR A 602 -44.55 -30.71 -68.12
C THR A 602 -44.26 -30.76 -66.63
N THR A 603 -43.23 -30.08 -66.12
CA THR A 603 -42.86 -30.09 -64.71
C THR A 603 -43.17 -28.73 -64.04
N LEU A 604 -43.88 -28.79 -62.88
CA LEU A 604 -44.13 -27.63 -61.99
C LEU A 604 -43.18 -27.66 -60.80
N LEU A 605 -42.47 -26.56 -60.57
CA LEU A 605 -41.56 -26.34 -59.43
C LEU A 605 -42.07 -25.22 -58.56
N SER A 606 -41.99 -25.36 -57.22
CA SER A 606 -42.22 -24.26 -56.26
C SER A 606 -41.00 -24.06 -55.42
N MET A 607 -40.58 -22.81 -55.25
CA MET A 607 -39.45 -22.42 -54.38
C MET A 607 -39.79 -21.18 -53.59
N THR A 608 -39.25 -21.08 -52.39
CA THR A 608 -39.38 -19.90 -51.53
C THR A 608 -37.99 -19.42 -51.14
N ILE A 609 -37.75 -18.11 -51.26
CA ILE A 609 -36.47 -17.47 -50.91
C ILE A 609 -36.70 -16.44 -49.81
N CYS A 610 -35.65 -16.03 -49.09
CA CYS A 610 -35.76 -14.91 -48.20
C CYS A 610 -35.93 -13.61 -48.98
N ALA A 611 -36.71 -12.66 -48.43
CA ALA A 611 -36.79 -11.32 -49.00
C ALA A 611 -35.40 -10.72 -49.23
N ASP A 612 -35.22 -9.96 -50.30
CA ASP A 612 -33.94 -9.39 -50.79
C ASP A 612 -32.89 -10.40 -51.25
N SER A 613 -33.19 -11.69 -51.32
CA SER A 613 -32.30 -12.71 -51.89
C SER A 613 -32.48 -12.85 -53.41
N ILE A 614 -31.46 -13.26 -54.10
CA ILE A 614 -31.48 -13.49 -55.56
C ILE A 614 -31.38 -15.01 -55.84
N LEU A 615 -32.37 -15.56 -56.49
CA LEU A 615 -32.36 -16.93 -56.99
C LEU A 615 -31.81 -16.96 -58.43
N SER A 616 -30.82 -17.78 -58.69
CA SER A 616 -30.42 -18.07 -60.06
C SER A 616 -31.16 -19.33 -60.55
N PHE A 617 -32.10 -19.13 -61.48
CA PHE A 617 -32.87 -20.21 -62.09
C PHE A 617 -32.63 -20.25 -63.58
N ASN A 618 -31.89 -21.25 -64.01
CA ASN A 618 -31.58 -21.52 -65.40
C ASN A 618 -31.02 -20.33 -66.20
N GLY A 619 -30.08 -19.56 -65.56
CA GLY A 619 -29.45 -18.39 -66.18
C GLY A 619 -30.23 -17.06 -66.00
N LEU A 620 -31.43 -17.12 -65.41
CA LEU A 620 -32.20 -15.93 -65.00
C LEU A 620 -31.95 -15.65 -63.51
N SER A 621 -31.58 -14.39 -63.19
CA SER A 621 -31.51 -13.92 -61.81
C SER A 621 -32.85 -13.35 -61.41
N ILE A 622 -33.49 -13.98 -60.41
CA ILE A 622 -34.89 -13.67 -60.05
C ILE A 622 -34.91 -13.24 -58.57
N SER A 623 -35.41 -12.06 -58.28
CA SER A 623 -35.48 -11.49 -56.92
C SER A 623 -36.90 -11.24 -56.40
N ASN A 624 -37.94 -11.30 -57.26
CA ASN A 624 -39.32 -11.02 -56.89
C ASN A 624 -40.19 -12.25 -56.91
N PRO A 625 -41.22 -12.37 -56.03
CA PRO A 625 -42.19 -13.41 -56.07
C PRO A 625 -42.99 -13.41 -57.38
N GLY A 626 -43.28 -14.61 -57.98
CA GLY A 626 -44.06 -14.73 -59.24
C GLY A 626 -43.91 -16.09 -59.93
N ALA A 627 -44.58 -16.26 -61.05
CA ALA A 627 -44.50 -17.48 -61.87
C ALA A 627 -43.57 -17.24 -63.10
N TYR A 628 -42.53 -18.08 -63.22
CA TYR A 628 -41.52 -17.99 -64.26
C TYR A 628 -41.52 -19.28 -65.09
N THR A 629 -41.60 -19.15 -66.39
CA THR A 629 -41.66 -20.29 -67.30
C THR A 629 -40.43 -20.34 -68.18
N VAL A 630 -39.77 -21.51 -68.23
CA VAL A 630 -38.64 -21.78 -69.10
C VAL A 630 -38.86 -23.07 -69.89
N HIS A 631 -38.53 -23.03 -71.17
CA HIS A 631 -38.49 -24.20 -71.98
C HIS A 631 -37.11 -24.84 -71.91
N LEU A 632 -37.06 -26.08 -71.48
CA LEU A 632 -35.84 -26.84 -71.32
C LEU A 632 -35.95 -28.13 -72.15
N THR A 633 -34.83 -28.50 -72.72
CA THR A 633 -34.72 -29.85 -73.25
C THR A 633 -34.44 -30.81 -72.09
N ASN A 634 -35.32 -31.81 -71.92
CA ASN A 634 -35.05 -32.78 -70.82
C ASN A 634 -33.77 -33.56 -71.10
N GLN A 635 -33.27 -34.30 -70.14
CA GLN A 635 -32.04 -35.08 -70.24
C GLN A 635 -32.03 -36.07 -71.43
N ASN A 636 -33.23 -36.39 -71.96
CA ASN A 636 -33.41 -37.30 -73.05
C ASN A 636 -33.55 -36.55 -74.40
N GLY A 637 -33.39 -35.22 -74.44
CA GLY A 637 -33.52 -34.43 -75.64
C GLY A 637 -34.96 -34.07 -76.02
N CYS A 638 -35.98 -34.36 -75.23
CA CYS A 638 -37.38 -34.01 -75.46
C CYS A 638 -37.67 -32.61 -74.92
N ASP A 639 -38.48 -31.82 -75.61
CA ASP A 639 -38.90 -30.51 -75.17
C ASP A 639 -39.82 -30.66 -73.93
N SER A 640 -39.40 -29.97 -72.83
CA SER A 640 -40.13 -29.95 -71.58
C SER A 640 -40.34 -28.52 -71.11
N MET A 641 -41.54 -28.17 -70.70
CA MET A 641 -41.86 -26.88 -70.10
C MET A 641 -41.78 -26.97 -68.60
N VAL A 642 -40.93 -26.09 -68.00
CA VAL A 642 -40.79 -25.98 -66.52
C VAL A 642 -41.39 -24.64 -66.11
N VAL A 643 -42.32 -24.68 -65.17
CA VAL A 643 -42.93 -23.48 -64.52
C VAL A 643 -42.50 -23.44 -63.05
N LEU A 644 -41.73 -22.36 -62.71
CA LEU A 644 -41.33 -22.09 -61.33
C LEU A 644 -42.31 -21.09 -60.71
N SER A 645 -42.93 -21.44 -59.58
CA SER A 645 -43.67 -20.52 -58.70
C SER A 645 -42.72 -20.11 -57.55
N LEU A 646 -42.28 -18.82 -57.54
CA LEU A 646 -41.43 -18.29 -56.53
C LEU A 646 -42.24 -17.49 -55.50
N SER A 647 -42.01 -17.77 -54.21
CA SER A 647 -42.52 -17.00 -53.06
C SER A 647 -41.35 -16.53 -52.18
N GLU A 648 -41.62 -15.61 -51.25
CA GLU A 648 -40.58 -15.09 -50.31
C GLU A 648 -41.06 -15.18 -48.89
N TRP A 649 -40.09 -15.42 -47.98
CA TRP A 649 -40.26 -15.28 -46.56
C TRP A 649 -39.80 -13.90 -46.13
N PRO A 650 -40.53 -13.20 -45.19
CA PRO A 650 -40.08 -11.94 -44.66
C PRO A 650 -38.82 -12.13 -43.80
N LEU A 651 -37.93 -11.14 -43.75
CA LEU A 651 -36.77 -11.18 -42.88
C LEU A 651 -37.23 -11.07 -41.41
N PRO A 652 -36.54 -11.74 -40.45
CA PRO A 652 -36.85 -11.61 -39.04
C PRO A 652 -36.59 -10.19 -38.54
N ILE A 653 -37.45 -9.68 -37.65
CA ILE A 653 -37.31 -8.39 -37.02
C ILE A 653 -36.61 -8.61 -35.67
N VAL A 654 -35.30 -8.27 -35.60
CA VAL A 654 -34.54 -8.37 -34.36
C VAL A 654 -34.61 -7.07 -33.59
N SER A 655 -34.76 -7.16 -32.29
CA SER A 655 -34.66 -6.04 -31.36
C SER A 655 -33.67 -6.35 -30.23
N VAL A 656 -32.90 -5.36 -29.83
CA VAL A 656 -31.98 -5.37 -28.68
C VAL A 656 -31.96 -3.98 -28.09
N SER A 657 -31.81 -3.88 -26.75
CA SER A 657 -31.85 -2.62 -26.06
C SER A 657 -30.44 -2.17 -25.64
N ASP A 658 -30.20 -0.89 -25.71
CA ASP A 658 -29.02 -0.27 -25.06
C ASP A 658 -29.07 -0.51 -23.54
N THR A 659 -27.91 -0.66 -22.94
CA THR A 659 -27.78 -0.88 -21.50
C THR A 659 -26.54 -0.16 -20.96
N PHE A 660 -26.42 -0.11 -19.65
CA PHE A 660 -25.23 0.43 -18.98
C PHE A 660 -24.69 -0.57 -17.97
N VAL A 661 -23.41 -0.39 -17.60
CA VAL A 661 -22.74 -1.26 -16.63
C VAL A 661 -21.64 -0.47 -15.93
N CYS A 662 -21.39 -0.80 -14.66
CA CYS A 662 -20.29 -0.19 -13.92
C CYS A 662 -18.94 -0.69 -14.45
N ALA A 663 -17.95 0.19 -14.51
CA ALA A 663 -16.61 -0.16 -14.96
C ALA A 663 -16.09 -1.44 -14.22
N GLY A 664 -15.61 -2.43 -14.99
CA GLY A 664 -15.08 -3.68 -14.44
C GLY A 664 -16.12 -4.74 -14.05
N THR A 665 -17.41 -4.51 -14.32
CA THR A 665 -18.46 -5.51 -14.16
C THR A 665 -19.03 -5.95 -15.51
N CYS A 666 -19.81 -7.03 -15.54
CA CYS A 666 -20.35 -7.62 -16.76
C CYS A 666 -21.87 -7.43 -16.82
N VAL A 667 -22.40 -7.38 -18.03
CA VAL A 667 -23.84 -7.32 -18.30
C VAL A 667 -24.21 -8.26 -19.41
N ASP A 668 -25.39 -8.85 -19.33
CA ASP A 668 -25.96 -9.69 -20.38
C ASP A 668 -26.77 -8.83 -21.35
N VAL A 669 -26.42 -8.89 -22.64
CA VAL A 669 -27.15 -8.25 -23.74
C VAL A 669 -28.00 -9.30 -24.42
N ILE A 670 -29.34 -9.13 -24.35
CA ILE A 670 -30.31 -10.13 -24.77
C ILE A 670 -31.09 -9.62 -25.99
N PRO A 671 -30.94 -10.23 -27.16
CA PRO A 671 -31.70 -9.91 -28.33
C PRO A 671 -33.01 -10.72 -28.36
N SER A 672 -34.01 -10.28 -29.17
CA SER A 672 -35.24 -10.99 -29.41
C SER A 672 -35.68 -10.87 -30.88
N GLY A 673 -36.60 -11.77 -31.34
CA GLY A 673 -37.18 -11.70 -32.67
C GLY A 673 -36.63 -12.67 -33.71
N ALA A 674 -35.67 -13.53 -33.36
CA ALA A 674 -35.18 -14.60 -34.25
C ALA A 674 -34.94 -15.92 -33.49
N LEU A 675 -34.59 -16.97 -34.19
CA LEU A 675 -34.34 -18.30 -33.62
C LEU A 675 -32.89 -18.46 -33.16
N ASN A 676 -31.95 -18.00 -33.96
CA ASN A 676 -30.51 -18.00 -33.65
C ASN A 676 -29.92 -16.61 -33.85
N TYR A 677 -28.83 -16.32 -33.16
CA TYR A 677 -28.21 -15.00 -33.21
C TYR A 677 -26.68 -15.11 -33.41
N THR A 678 -26.13 -14.18 -34.15
CA THR A 678 -24.69 -14.07 -34.37
C THR A 678 -24.27 -12.65 -34.01
N TRP A 679 -23.32 -12.54 -33.09
CA TRP A 679 -22.73 -11.27 -32.64
C TRP A 679 -21.36 -11.04 -33.29
N ASP A 680 -20.98 -9.77 -33.44
CA ASP A 680 -19.67 -9.37 -33.98
C ASP A 680 -18.48 -9.80 -33.09
N VAL A 681 -18.72 -10.21 -31.84
CA VAL A 681 -17.68 -10.60 -30.88
C VAL A 681 -17.69 -12.09 -30.49
N ALA A 682 -18.79 -12.80 -30.70
CA ALA A 682 -18.90 -14.23 -30.43
C ALA A 682 -20.12 -14.84 -31.14
N GLN A 683 -20.00 -16.09 -31.56
CA GLN A 683 -21.17 -16.87 -32.00
C GLN A 683 -21.82 -17.54 -30.79
N ASN A 684 -23.01 -17.12 -30.43
CA ASN A 684 -23.78 -17.74 -29.37
C ASN A 684 -25.22 -18.04 -29.86
N PRO A 685 -25.51 -19.31 -30.18
CA PRO A 685 -26.82 -19.70 -30.69
C PRO A 685 -27.97 -19.52 -29.68
N SER A 686 -27.68 -19.41 -28.38
CA SER A 686 -28.70 -19.17 -27.33
C SER A 686 -29.17 -17.71 -27.24
N GLY A 687 -28.54 -16.80 -27.94
CA GLY A 687 -29.05 -15.46 -28.14
C GLY A 687 -28.42 -14.38 -27.30
N SER A 688 -28.17 -14.57 -26.02
CA SER A 688 -27.53 -13.57 -25.16
C SER A 688 -26.01 -13.64 -25.16
N ILE A 689 -25.34 -12.50 -25.04
CA ILE A 689 -23.92 -12.44 -24.76
C ILE A 689 -23.68 -11.75 -23.41
N SER A 690 -22.73 -12.28 -22.63
CA SER A 690 -22.24 -11.62 -21.42
C SER A 690 -20.98 -10.86 -21.76
N VAL A 691 -21.00 -9.54 -21.61
CA VAL A 691 -19.89 -8.66 -21.99
C VAL A 691 -19.41 -7.82 -20.82
N CYS A 692 -18.09 -7.64 -20.72
CA CYS A 692 -17.43 -6.88 -19.65
C CYS A 692 -16.56 -5.77 -20.27
N PRO A 693 -17.13 -4.80 -20.97
CA PRO A 693 -16.37 -3.80 -21.65
C PRO A 693 -15.66 -2.87 -20.66
N THR A 694 -14.46 -2.39 -21.01
CA THR A 694 -13.71 -1.41 -20.21
C THR A 694 -13.95 0.04 -20.65
N GLN A 695 -14.65 0.22 -21.77
CA GLN A 695 -15.10 1.51 -22.30
C GLN A 695 -16.44 1.30 -23.01
N THR A 696 -17.23 2.36 -23.20
CA THR A 696 -18.49 2.29 -23.93
C THR A 696 -18.29 1.64 -25.30
N THR A 697 -18.99 0.52 -25.52
CA THR A 697 -18.80 -0.35 -26.68
C THR A 697 -20.14 -0.63 -27.36
N VAL A 698 -20.14 -0.63 -28.70
CA VAL A 698 -21.31 -0.99 -29.50
C VAL A 698 -21.12 -2.43 -29.97
N TYR A 699 -22.14 -3.25 -29.77
CA TYR A 699 -22.22 -4.64 -30.22
C TYR A 699 -23.27 -4.78 -31.30
N THR A 700 -22.95 -5.52 -32.37
CA THR A 700 -23.85 -5.72 -33.50
C THR A 700 -24.37 -7.17 -33.53
N VAL A 701 -25.67 -7.34 -33.68
CA VAL A 701 -26.33 -8.67 -33.73
C VAL A 701 -27.10 -8.84 -35.03
N VAL A 702 -27.03 -10.05 -35.59
CA VAL A 702 -27.83 -10.52 -36.73
C VAL A 702 -28.60 -11.75 -36.26
N GLY A 703 -29.90 -11.76 -36.42
CA GLY A 703 -30.77 -12.90 -36.10
C GLY A 703 -31.08 -13.71 -37.32
N THR A 704 -31.16 -15.04 -37.17
CA THR A 704 -31.58 -16.00 -38.22
C THR A 704 -32.86 -16.70 -37.78
N ASP A 705 -33.87 -16.73 -38.65
CA ASP A 705 -35.15 -17.44 -38.38
C ASP A 705 -35.06 -18.94 -38.66
N ALA A 706 -36.18 -19.65 -38.49
CA ALA A 706 -36.30 -21.11 -38.76
C ALA A 706 -36.13 -21.47 -40.25
N ASN A 707 -36.25 -20.53 -41.15
CA ASN A 707 -36.12 -20.73 -42.60
C ASN A 707 -34.72 -20.35 -43.10
N GLY A 708 -33.80 -19.91 -42.20
CA GLY A 708 -32.46 -19.47 -42.50
C GLY A 708 -32.35 -18.02 -42.99
N CYS A 709 -33.45 -17.23 -42.92
CA CYS A 709 -33.42 -15.83 -43.33
C CYS A 709 -32.76 -14.99 -42.22
N GLN A 710 -31.83 -14.09 -42.64
CA GLN A 710 -31.10 -13.23 -41.73
C GLN A 710 -31.74 -11.84 -41.65
N SER A 711 -31.79 -11.30 -40.44
CA SER A 711 -32.22 -9.89 -40.22
C SER A 711 -31.21 -8.88 -40.77
N ILE A 712 -31.67 -7.65 -40.90
CA ILE A 712 -30.71 -6.52 -40.96
C ILE A 712 -29.91 -6.47 -39.64
N PRO A 713 -28.61 -6.08 -39.66
CA PRO A 713 -27.82 -5.90 -38.42
C PRO A 713 -28.46 -4.86 -37.49
N VAL A 714 -28.58 -5.18 -36.20
CA VAL A 714 -29.09 -4.28 -35.17
C VAL A 714 -27.98 -4.05 -34.13
N GLN A 715 -27.90 -2.84 -33.62
CA GLN A 715 -26.85 -2.46 -32.68
C GLN A 715 -27.41 -2.26 -31.27
N ALA A 716 -26.61 -2.64 -30.27
CA ALA A 716 -26.82 -2.34 -28.86
C ALA A 716 -25.58 -1.63 -28.29
N THR A 717 -25.78 -0.50 -27.64
CA THR A 717 -24.71 0.21 -26.95
C THR A 717 -24.67 -0.20 -25.48
N VAL A 718 -23.51 -0.70 -25.02
CA VAL A 718 -23.24 -0.91 -23.60
C VAL A 718 -22.40 0.26 -23.11
N GLN A 719 -23.05 1.16 -22.38
CA GLN A 719 -22.42 2.35 -21.82
C GLN A 719 -21.71 2.03 -20.52
N ILE A 720 -20.47 2.49 -20.35
CA ILE A 720 -19.73 2.37 -19.09
C ILE A 720 -20.02 3.57 -18.21
N ASP A 721 -20.46 3.29 -17.00
CA ASP A 721 -20.52 4.26 -15.92
C ASP A 721 -19.26 4.11 -15.03
N PRO A 722 -18.42 5.14 -14.88
CA PRO A 722 -17.22 5.04 -14.08
C PRO A 722 -17.58 4.82 -12.61
N ILE A 723 -16.84 3.92 -11.94
CA ILE A 723 -16.98 3.73 -10.49
C ILE A 723 -16.55 5.02 -9.79
N PRO A 724 -17.32 5.56 -8.84
CA PRO A 724 -16.92 6.72 -8.05
C PRO A 724 -15.62 6.45 -7.29
N ASN A 725 -14.85 7.50 -7.03
CA ASN A 725 -13.67 7.42 -6.16
C ASN A 725 -13.87 8.36 -4.97
N PRO A 726 -14.59 7.90 -3.92
CA PRO A 726 -14.84 8.72 -2.74
C PRO A 726 -13.54 9.08 -2.03
N ASN A 727 -13.41 10.33 -1.64
CA ASN A 727 -12.28 10.83 -0.90
C ASN A 727 -12.71 11.86 0.14
N PHE A 728 -12.24 11.71 1.38
CA PHE A 728 -12.48 12.64 2.47
C PHE A 728 -11.38 12.53 3.52
N TYR A 729 -11.32 13.49 4.43
CA TYR A 729 -10.49 13.42 5.63
C TYR A 729 -11.22 14.00 6.83
N VAL A 730 -10.74 13.67 8.00
CA VAL A 730 -11.29 14.07 9.29
C VAL A 730 -10.21 14.85 10.05
N ASP A 731 -10.57 16.00 10.60
CA ASP A 731 -9.64 16.83 11.36
C ASP A 731 -10.37 17.54 12.54
N PRO A 732 -9.94 17.31 13.77
CA PRO A 732 -8.95 16.31 14.19
C PRO A 732 -9.49 14.87 14.12
N ASP A 733 -8.63 13.87 13.94
CA ASP A 733 -8.96 12.45 13.97
C ASP A 733 -8.91 11.84 15.39
N GLN A 734 -8.46 12.66 16.36
CA GLN A 734 -8.44 12.33 17.78
C GLN A 734 -9.03 13.50 18.56
N VAL A 735 -10.01 13.23 19.37
CA VAL A 735 -10.73 14.23 20.18
C VAL A 735 -10.89 13.76 21.62
N GLU A 736 -11.06 14.70 22.53
CA GLU A 736 -11.26 14.40 23.95
C GLU A 736 -12.73 14.13 24.24
N ILE A 737 -12.99 13.30 25.26
CA ILE A 737 -14.33 12.84 25.62
C ILE A 737 -15.27 13.99 26.04
N ASP A 738 -14.75 15.08 26.53
CA ASP A 738 -15.50 16.26 26.96
C ASP A 738 -15.89 17.19 25.78
N ASN A 739 -15.22 17.06 24.63
CA ASN A 739 -15.55 17.75 23.38
C ASN A 739 -15.28 16.86 22.15
N PRO A 740 -16.04 15.77 21.93
CA PRO A 740 -15.77 14.77 20.90
C PRO A 740 -16.28 15.22 19.52
N THR A 741 -15.98 16.47 19.13
CA THR A 741 -16.42 17.02 17.85
C THR A 741 -15.30 17.01 16.84
N ILE A 742 -15.55 16.35 15.72
CA ILE A 742 -14.66 16.27 14.54
C ILE A 742 -15.24 17.10 13.38
N THR A 743 -14.39 17.55 12.48
CA THR A 743 -14.79 18.14 11.21
C THR A 743 -14.47 17.15 10.09
N ILE A 744 -15.46 16.82 9.28
CA ILE A 744 -15.33 15.94 8.12
C ILE A 744 -15.29 16.82 6.88
N TYR A 745 -14.26 16.62 6.04
CA TYR A 745 -14.04 17.36 4.79
C TYR A 745 -14.22 16.40 3.61
N ASN A 746 -15.29 16.58 2.84
CA ASN A 746 -15.52 15.83 1.62
C ASN A 746 -14.69 16.42 0.47
N THR A 747 -13.76 15.64 -0.06
CA THR A 747 -12.91 16.02 -1.19
C THR A 747 -13.19 15.18 -2.44
N THR A 748 -14.32 14.46 -2.45
CA THR A 748 -14.75 13.66 -3.60
C THR A 748 -15.03 14.58 -4.79
N ILE A 749 -14.50 14.22 -5.96
CA ILE A 749 -14.66 14.98 -7.20
C ILE A 749 -15.77 14.30 -8.04
N GLY A 750 -16.67 15.10 -8.59
CA GLY A 750 -17.73 14.67 -9.49
C GLY A 750 -19.13 15.04 -8.97
N ASN A 751 -20.11 14.88 -9.85
CA ASN A 751 -21.52 15.07 -9.49
C ASN A 751 -22.06 13.71 -8.99
N LEU A 752 -21.88 13.43 -7.68
CA LEU A 752 -22.17 12.17 -7.05
C LEU A 752 -23.15 12.37 -5.88
N GLN A 753 -23.94 11.34 -5.61
CA GLN A 753 -24.73 11.29 -4.37
C GLN A 753 -23.87 10.72 -3.25
N HIS A 754 -24.00 11.24 -2.05
CA HIS A 754 -23.19 10.90 -0.90
C HIS A 754 -24.04 10.43 0.28
N LEU A 755 -23.70 9.25 0.81
CA LEU A 755 -24.27 8.71 2.04
C LEU A 755 -23.14 8.54 3.05
N TRP A 756 -23.29 9.16 4.22
CA TRP A 756 -22.35 9.05 5.32
C TRP A 756 -22.83 8.03 6.36
N LEU A 757 -21.90 7.26 6.91
CA LEU A 757 -22.17 6.36 8.03
C LEU A 757 -21.13 6.60 9.13
N VAL A 758 -21.60 6.72 10.37
CA VAL A 758 -20.73 6.70 11.56
C VAL A 758 -21.13 5.50 12.41
N ASN A 759 -20.20 4.57 12.60
CA ASN A 759 -20.45 3.26 13.22
C ASN A 759 -21.68 2.54 12.66
N GLY A 760 -21.88 2.61 11.32
CA GLY A 760 -23.00 1.98 10.65
C GLY A 760 -24.33 2.74 10.69
N THR A 761 -24.41 3.85 11.43
CA THR A 761 -25.60 4.73 11.42
C THR A 761 -25.48 5.74 10.29
N SER A 762 -26.40 5.69 9.35
CA SER A 762 -26.39 6.52 8.13
C SER A 762 -27.02 7.89 8.37
N PHE A 763 -26.49 8.89 7.67
CA PHE A 763 -27.10 10.21 7.54
C PHE A 763 -26.68 10.86 6.20
N GLU A 764 -27.49 11.77 5.70
CA GLU A 764 -27.20 12.48 4.45
C GLU A 764 -26.58 13.85 4.76
N ASN A 765 -25.49 14.18 4.10
CA ASN A 765 -24.89 15.51 4.12
C ASN A 765 -24.17 15.79 2.79
N THR A 766 -24.52 16.89 2.16
CA THR A 766 -23.99 17.32 0.85
C THR A 766 -22.96 18.46 0.96
N ALA A 767 -22.68 18.93 2.18
CA ALA A 767 -21.70 19.99 2.39
C ALA A 767 -20.27 19.48 2.12
N SER A 768 -19.42 20.34 1.58
CA SER A 768 -18.00 20.05 1.38
C SER A 768 -17.22 19.90 2.71
N SER A 769 -17.76 20.45 3.80
CA SER A 769 -17.28 20.19 5.17
C SER A 769 -18.40 20.38 6.19
N PHE A 770 -18.37 19.61 7.27
CA PHE A 770 -19.35 19.68 8.34
C PHE A 770 -18.79 19.09 9.64
N ASN A 771 -19.31 19.60 10.76
CA ASN A 771 -18.95 19.09 12.07
C ASN A 771 -19.85 17.90 12.45
N TYR A 772 -19.26 16.88 13.08
CA TYR A 772 -19.96 15.74 13.63
C TYR A 772 -19.48 15.49 15.05
N THR A 773 -20.42 15.39 16.01
CA THR A 773 -20.08 15.07 17.38
C THR A 773 -20.20 13.58 17.60
N LEU A 774 -19.06 12.94 17.88
CA LEU A 774 -18.96 11.52 18.22
C LEU A 774 -19.62 11.25 19.58
N PRO A 775 -19.99 10.00 19.90
CA PRO A 775 -20.50 9.66 21.23
C PRO A 775 -19.51 10.05 22.33
N PHE A 776 -20.04 10.50 23.48
CA PHE A 776 -19.26 10.84 24.68
C PHE A 776 -18.79 9.57 25.40
N SER A 777 -18.07 8.71 24.71
CA SER A 777 -17.46 7.48 25.23
C SER A 777 -16.13 7.24 24.56
N GLU A 778 -15.14 6.80 25.33
CA GLU A 778 -13.83 6.41 24.80
C GLU A 778 -13.97 5.29 23.79
N GLY A 779 -13.28 5.40 22.66
CA GLY A 779 -13.30 4.40 21.60
C GLY A 779 -12.92 4.94 20.24
N THR A 780 -12.75 4.02 19.31
CA THR A 780 -12.52 4.35 17.89
C THR A 780 -13.81 4.19 17.11
N TYR A 781 -14.18 5.21 16.39
CA TYR A 781 -15.41 5.31 15.61
C TYR A 781 -15.08 5.28 14.12
N THR A 782 -15.78 4.43 13.38
CA THR A 782 -15.63 4.37 11.92
C THR A 782 -16.50 5.43 11.24
N ILE A 783 -15.92 6.12 10.27
CA ILE A 783 -16.60 7.09 9.41
C ILE A 783 -16.48 6.60 7.99
N GLN A 784 -17.59 6.33 7.34
CA GLN A 784 -17.63 5.82 5.97
C GLN A 784 -18.41 6.77 5.08
N LEU A 785 -17.83 7.09 3.94
CA LEU A 785 -18.50 7.76 2.83
C LEU A 785 -18.78 6.75 1.74
N VAL A 786 -20.03 6.59 1.38
CA VAL A 786 -20.45 5.86 0.19
C VAL A 786 -20.88 6.88 -0.86
N SER A 787 -20.24 6.84 -2.02
CA SER A 787 -20.59 7.70 -3.16
C SER A 787 -21.23 6.87 -4.26
N SER A 788 -22.26 7.40 -4.90
CA SER A 788 -22.95 6.75 -6.00
C SER A 788 -23.16 7.68 -7.19
N THR A 789 -23.04 7.12 -8.38
CA THR A 789 -23.44 7.80 -9.61
C THR A 789 -24.97 7.76 -9.80
N ASP A 790 -25.50 8.56 -10.71
CA ASP A 790 -26.93 8.59 -11.04
C ASP A 790 -27.42 7.26 -11.64
N LEU A 791 -26.53 6.45 -12.19
CA LEU A 791 -26.81 5.12 -12.75
C LEU A 791 -26.61 3.97 -11.73
N GLY A 792 -26.21 4.30 -10.49
CA GLY A 792 -26.18 3.36 -9.38
C GLY A 792 -24.84 2.67 -9.14
N CYS A 793 -23.76 3.07 -9.80
CA CYS A 793 -22.42 2.56 -9.49
C CYS A 793 -21.92 3.18 -8.19
N THR A 794 -21.43 2.36 -7.26
CA THR A 794 -21.06 2.79 -5.90
C THR A 794 -19.66 2.38 -5.56
N ASP A 795 -18.99 3.21 -4.75
CA ASP A 795 -17.79 2.87 -4.03
C ASP A 795 -17.76 3.56 -2.67
N SER A 796 -16.91 3.11 -1.76
CA SER A 796 -16.86 3.66 -0.40
C SER A 796 -15.46 3.77 0.14
N LEU A 797 -15.22 4.79 0.95
CA LEU A 797 -14.01 4.99 1.74
C LEU A 797 -14.38 5.01 3.23
N THR A 798 -13.59 4.33 4.06
CA THR A 798 -13.77 4.31 5.52
C THR A 798 -12.50 4.82 6.20
N LEU A 799 -12.66 5.79 7.09
CA LEU A 799 -11.64 6.31 8.00
C LEU A 799 -12.12 6.13 9.45
N THR A 800 -11.24 6.40 10.39
CA THR A 800 -11.56 6.31 11.82
C THR A 800 -11.23 7.60 12.54
N ALA A 801 -12.01 7.91 13.58
CA ALA A 801 -11.70 8.94 14.55
C ALA A 801 -11.76 8.35 15.98
N THR A 802 -10.89 8.81 16.87
CA THR A 802 -10.78 8.24 18.23
C THR A 802 -11.15 9.29 19.27
N VAL A 803 -12.05 8.89 20.18
CA VAL A 803 -12.36 9.66 21.39
C VAL A 803 -11.48 9.14 22.52
N MET A 804 -10.65 10.00 23.05
CA MET A 804 -9.70 9.68 24.12
C MET A 804 -10.21 10.22 25.47
N ASN A 805 -9.93 9.49 26.52
CA ASN A 805 -10.18 9.93 27.87
C ASN A 805 -8.85 10.44 28.48
N ASN A 806 -8.64 11.75 28.48
CA ASN A 806 -7.50 12.38 29.14
C ASN A 806 -7.86 12.62 30.61
N ILE A 807 -7.46 11.71 31.47
CA ILE A 807 -7.62 11.86 32.92
C ILE A 807 -6.52 12.79 33.44
N ALA A 808 -6.87 14.02 33.75
CA ALA A 808 -5.96 14.96 34.36
C ALA A 808 -6.32 15.14 35.84
N VAL A 809 -5.28 15.11 36.70
CA VAL A 809 -5.40 15.54 38.09
C VAL A 809 -4.74 16.90 38.26
N TYR A 810 -5.49 17.86 38.75
CA TYR A 810 -4.97 19.16 39.14
C TYR A 810 -4.85 19.21 40.67
N VAL A 811 -3.67 19.57 41.16
CA VAL A 811 -3.44 19.73 42.63
C VAL A 811 -3.00 21.19 42.86
N PRO A 812 -3.78 21.95 43.64
CA PRO A 812 -3.40 23.32 44.00
C PRO A 812 -2.06 23.37 44.71
N ASN A 813 -1.31 24.45 44.52
CA ASN A 813 -0.01 24.62 45.16
C ASN A 813 -0.03 25.57 46.39
N ALA A 814 -1.20 26.20 46.68
CA ALA A 814 -1.43 27.05 47.85
C ALA A 814 -2.93 27.09 48.19
N PHE A 815 -3.27 27.28 49.41
CA PHE A 815 -4.61 27.56 49.88
C PHE A 815 -4.61 28.44 51.12
N THR A 816 -5.75 29.15 51.34
CA THR A 816 -5.95 30.09 52.45
C THR A 816 -7.23 29.74 53.17
N PRO A 817 -7.20 29.04 54.31
CA PRO A 817 -8.38 28.73 55.12
C PRO A 817 -8.86 29.98 55.87
N ASP A 818 -9.29 30.99 55.12
CA ASP A 818 -9.92 32.19 55.64
C ASP A 818 -11.43 32.16 55.32
N GLU A 819 -12.21 33.08 55.80
CA GLU A 819 -13.69 33.09 55.60
C GLU A 819 -14.10 33.56 54.19
N ASN A 820 -13.16 33.77 53.25
CA ASN A 820 -13.48 34.10 51.87
C ASN A 820 -13.84 32.83 51.07
N GLN A 821 -14.64 32.93 50.02
CA GLN A 821 -15.20 31.79 49.27
C GLN A 821 -14.21 31.05 48.33
N TYR A 822 -12.92 31.43 48.30
CA TYR A 822 -11.95 30.91 47.33
C TYR A 822 -10.76 30.26 48.03
N ASN A 823 -10.35 29.09 47.55
CA ASN A 823 -9.17 28.32 47.99
C ASN A 823 -9.09 28.08 49.50
N THR A 824 -10.22 27.89 50.15
CA THR A 824 -10.31 27.69 51.63
C THR A 824 -9.88 26.29 52.07
N VAL A 825 -9.78 25.34 51.16
CA VAL A 825 -9.45 23.93 51.45
C VAL A 825 -8.52 23.40 50.38
N PHE A 826 -7.70 22.40 50.72
CA PHE A 826 -6.75 21.75 49.82
C PHE A 826 -7.20 20.33 49.51
N TYR A 827 -7.37 20.03 48.21
CA TYR A 827 -7.72 18.69 47.67
C TYR A 827 -7.33 18.57 46.20
N PRO A 828 -7.09 17.33 45.69
CA PRO A 828 -6.89 17.09 44.27
C PRO A 828 -8.21 17.19 43.52
N VAL A 829 -8.17 17.84 42.36
CA VAL A 829 -9.31 17.94 41.44
C VAL A 829 -9.05 17.05 40.24
N PHE A 830 -9.94 16.10 40.02
CA PHE A 830 -9.89 15.21 38.84
C PHE A 830 -10.79 15.72 37.70
N SER A 831 -10.52 15.26 36.50
CA SER A 831 -11.36 15.53 35.33
C SER A 831 -12.81 15.19 35.56
N THR A 832 -13.73 15.97 35.01
CA THR A 832 -15.17 15.78 35.18
C THR A 832 -15.62 14.39 34.74
N GLY A 833 -16.35 13.70 35.63
CA GLY A 833 -16.85 12.34 35.38
C GLY A 833 -15.88 11.21 35.74
N PHE A 834 -14.64 11.53 36.09
CA PHE A 834 -13.67 10.54 36.58
C PHE A 834 -13.78 10.33 38.08
N SER A 835 -13.76 9.07 38.54
CA SER A 835 -13.75 8.69 39.95
C SER A 835 -12.57 7.74 40.21
N PRO A 836 -11.51 8.20 40.86
CA PRO A 836 -10.34 7.37 41.14
C PRO A 836 -10.68 6.20 42.07
N ILE A 837 -10.08 5.05 41.77
CA ILE A 837 -10.16 3.87 42.64
C ILE A 837 -8.86 3.69 43.42
N ASN A 838 -8.94 3.00 44.57
CA ASN A 838 -7.81 2.81 45.49
C ASN A 838 -7.12 4.14 45.87
N PHE A 839 -7.97 5.18 46.07
CA PHE A 839 -7.50 6.54 46.34
C PHE A 839 -6.95 6.65 47.74
N GLU A 840 -5.80 7.31 47.89
CA GLU A 840 -5.20 7.70 49.16
C GLU A 840 -4.64 9.13 49.00
N PHE A 841 -4.93 9.98 49.99
CA PHE A 841 -4.47 11.35 50.04
C PHE A 841 -3.94 11.65 51.42
N SER A 842 -2.63 11.92 51.53
CA SER A 842 -1.93 12.26 52.77
C SER A 842 -1.30 13.64 52.70
N VAL A 843 -1.29 14.37 53.81
CA VAL A 843 -0.53 15.60 53.95
C VAL A 843 0.44 15.47 55.15
N PHE A 844 1.66 15.90 54.97
CA PHE A 844 2.75 15.76 55.91
C PHE A 844 3.30 17.15 56.31
N ASN A 845 3.64 17.33 57.58
CA ASN A 845 4.37 18.48 58.04
C ASN A 845 5.86 18.43 57.64
N ARG A 846 6.63 19.49 57.91
CA ARG A 846 8.07 19.61 57.58
C ARG A 846 8.96 18.53 58.21
N TRP A 847 8.46 17.82 59.24
CA TRP A 847 9.15 16.76 59.94
C TRP A 847 8.82 15.37 59.41
N GLY A 848 7.92 15.28 58.43
CA GLY A 848 7.48 14.02 57.83
C GLY A 848 6.36 13.33 58.61
N GLU A 849 5.74 13.97 59.58
CA GLU A 849 4.59 13.47 60.31
C GLU A 849 3.33 13.66 59.47
N GLU A 850 2.50 12.61 59.30
CA GLU A 850 1.23 12.66 58.63
C GLU A 850 0.18 13.36 59.46
N ILE A 851 -0.29 14.50 58.96
CA ILE A 851 -1.23 15.38 59.69
C ILE A 851 -2.66 15.30 59.10
N PHE A 852 -2.80 14.76 57.91
CA PHE A 852 -4.09 14.49 57.26
C PHE A 852 -3.97 13.25 56.39
N TYR A 853 -5.01 12.37 56.49
CA TYR A 853 -5.13 11.19 55.62
C TYR A 853 -6.59 10.94 55.26
N SER A 854 -6.83 10.61 54.00
CA SER A 854 -8.16 10.20 53.53
C SER A 854 -8.07 9.19 52.36
N ARG A 855 -9.05 8.30 52.30
CA ARG A 855 -9.34 7.43 51.14
C ARG A 855 -10.56 7.89 50.35
N ASN A 856 -11.19 8.97 50.77
CA ASN A 856 -12.33 9.55 50.06
C ASN A 856 -11.82 10.62 49.04
N PRO A 857 -12.02 10.45 47.76
CA PRO A 857 -11.60 11.45 46.77
C PRO A 857 -12.24 12.84 46.91
N ALA A 858 -13.35 12.92 47.62
CA ALA A 858 -14.04 14.18 47.93
C ALA A 858 -13.59 14.82 49.27
N ALA A 859 -12.67 14.19 50.00
CA ALA A 859 -12.14 14.78 51.23
C ALA A 859 -11.12 15.87 50.93
N TYR A 860 -11.08 16.85 51.78
CA TYR A 860 -10.17 17.98 51.71
C TYR A 860 -9.47 18.19 53.04
N TRP A 861 -8.29 18.81 53.01
CA TRP A 861 -7.58 19.30 54.18
C TRP A 861 -7.85 20.80 54.36
N ASP A 862 -8.32 21.19 55.54
CA ASP A 862 -8.70 22.56 55.90
C ASP A 862 -7.57 23.35 56.58
N GLY A 863 -6.36 22.78 56.67
CA GLY A 863 -5.23 23.40 57.34
C GLY A 863 -5.17 23.18 58.86
N ALA A 864 -5.98 22.23 59.38
CA ALA A 864 -5.93 21.81 60.82
C ALA A 864 -5.29 20.42 60.96
N MET A 865 -4.76 20.15 62.14
CA MET A 865 -4.33 18.82 62.58
C MET A 865 -5.52 17.92 62.92
N ALA A 866 -5.27 16.60 63.08
CA ALA A 866 -6.32 15.63 63.40
C ALA A 866 -7.05 15.90 64.74
N ASP A 867 -6.45 16.66 65.66
CA ASP A 867 -7.02 17.10 66.91
C ASP A 867 -7.83 18.40 66.81
N GLY A 868 -7.94 18.99 65.65
CA GLY A 868 -8.64 20.23 65.33
C GLY A 868 -7.82 21.50 65.59
N THR A 869 -6.54 21.39 65.97
CA THR A 869 -5.66 22.57 66.11
C THR A 869 -5.14 23.05 64.75
N ASP A 870 -5.08 24.38 64.57
CA ASP A 870 -4.59 25.01 63.35
C ASP A 870 -3.13 24.72 63.09
N CYS A 871 -2.83 24.28 61.86
CA CYS A 871 -1.46 24.16 61.41
C CYS A 871 -0.82 25.53 61.15
N PRO A 872 0.47 25.76 61.52
CA PRO A 872 1.17 27.02 61.25
C PRO A 872 1.29 27.31 59.74
N ASP A 873 1.34 28.58 59.38
CA ASP A 873 1.67 28.99 57.99
C ASP A 873 2.97 28.34 57.55
N GLY A 874 2.98 27.87 56.33
CA GLY A 874 4.18 27.21 55.80
C GLY A 874 3.91 26.22 54.69
N THR A 875 4.96 25.48 54.34
CA THR A 875 4.92 24.47 53.30
C THR A 875 4.69 23.07 53.87
N TYR A 876 3.74 22.38 53.33
CA TYR A 876 3.37 21.01 53.63
C TYR A 876 3.53 20.11 52.42
N ASN A 877 4.02 18.89 52.65
CA ASN A 877 4.15 17.93 51.55
C ASN A 877 2.88 17.08 51.44
N TYR A 878 2.51 16.70 50.24
CA TYR A 878 1.40 15.79 50.01
C TYR A 878 1.78 14.57 49.19
N LEU A 879 1.07 13.48 49.43
CA LEU A 879 1.12 12.26 48.68
C LEU A 879 -0.31 11.89 48.27
N ILE A 880 -0.55 11.75 46.97
CA ILE A 880 -1.79 11.28 46.39
C ILE A 880 -1.50 9.99 45.62
N ARG A 881 -2.21 8.92 45.94
CA ARG A 881 -2.17 7.67 45.18
C ARG A 881 -3.57 7.36 44.69
N TYR A 882 -3.65 6.91 43.42
CA TYR A 882 -4.91 6.45 42.87
C TYR A 882 -4.67 5.52 41.67
N GLN A 883 -5.70 4.81 41.27
CA GLN A 883 -5.72 4.04 40.03
C GLN A 883 -6.85 4.56 39.12
N GLU A 884 -6.63 4.50 37.81
CA GLU A 884 -7.63 4.92 36.82
C GLU A 884 -8.66 3.82 36.57
N SER A 885 -8.25 2.55 36.68
CA SER A 885 -9.10 1.37 36.63
C SER A 885 -8.58 0.28 37.58
N ALA A 886 -9.36 -0.77 37.79
CA ALA A 886 -8.95 -1.90 38.63
C ALA A 886 -7.72 -2.66 38.09
N GLU A 887 -7.41 -2.49 36.79
CA GLU A 887 -6.32 -3.16 36.07
C GLU A 887 -5.13 -2.23 35.79
N SER A 888 -5.24 -0.92 36.10
CA SER A 888 -4.15 0.04 35.89
C SER A 888 -3.14 0.02 37.04
N GLU A 889 -1.88 0.34 36.74
CA GLU A 889 -0.85 0.55 37.75
C GLU A 889 -1.19 1.78 38.64
N PRO A 890 -0.90 1.75 39.94
CA PRO A 890 -1.15 2.88 40.83
C PRO A 890 -0.32 4.12 40.40
N ILE A 891 -1.00 5.23 40.23
CA ILE A 891 -0.38 6.53 39.96
C ILE A 891 -0.08 7.20 41.29
N THR A 892 1.13 7.75 41.46
CA THR A 892 1.57 8.46 42.63
C THR A 892 1.95 9.90 42.27
N VAL A 893 1.26 10.85 42.87
CA VAL A 893 1.54 12.30 42.73
C VAL A 893 2.10 12.81 44.05
N LEU A 894 3.29 13.35 44.01
CA LEU A 894 4.01 13.98 45.15
C LEU A 894 4.18 15.46 44.87
N GLY A 895 4.01 16.25 45.87
CA GLY A 895 4.22 17.68 45.78
C GLY A 895 4.17 18.39 47.13
N PHE A 896 4.06 19.69 47.05
CA PHE A 896 3.91 20.55 48.24
C PHE A 896 2.80 21.59 48.04
N VAL A 897 2.21 21.98 49.12
CA VAL A 897 1.20 23.04 49.20
C VAL A 897 1.60 24.08 50.25
N HIS A 898 1.36 25.33 49.93
CA HIS A 898 1.55 26.44 50.89
C HIS A 898 0.23 26.74 51.63
N LEU A 899 0.27 26.60 52.92
CA LEU A 899 -0.80 27.09 53.80
C LEU A 899 -0.46 28.53 54.19
N MET A 900 -1.38 29.45 53.91
CA MET A 900 -1.31 30.89 54.21
C MET A 900 -2.58 31.30 54.90
N ARG A 901 -2.49 31.97 56.09
CA ARG A 901 -3.64 32.49 56.81
C ARG A 901 -3.59 34.03 56.87
#